data_abf94d8412d09d4afa38d41bd582b3d1
#
_entry.id   abf94d8412d09d4afa38d41bd582b3d1
#
_cell.length_a   1.000
_cell.length_b   1.000
_cell.length_c   1.000
_cell.angle_alpha   90.00
_cell.angle_beta   90.00
_cell.angle_gamma   90.00
#
_symmetry.space_group_name_H-M   'P 1'
#
loop_
_entity.id
_entity.type
_entity.pdbx_description
1 polymer ?
#
loop_
_entity_poly.entity_id
_entity_poly.type
_entity_poly.pdbx_seq_one_letter_code
_entity_poly.pdbx_strand_id
1 'polypeptide(L)'
;MFYYEIIITAHALAPLTYSCKRELEPFSEVLVEVGNKQKKGYVYKQVDKPSFKCKEILSQTDFYLTATQIQLLEFISSYYSSELGVAAGLFEPFCESKNILDTSEFGGDFSTLPELSELQNKALDFSLKNDVSLIFGDTGSGKSEIYISAIAKTLKAGKQALLLMPEIALTPQMQKRLEKYFSQGVGLWHSKIAKGKKERILKDFMSGKIRLIAGARSALFLPFTNLGLIIVDEEHDESYKNASKPCYNARDLAIWLAKNSKKSRIPSKKELSAENSRIPSGLDYDFEGIRTILGSATPSVVSYHKIPHFRLKGTFFTSSKEFLFDHSPLGLSNMIISHLAAVLEAKKQAVIFLPTRGNFKVLLCKDCGKSFSCPFCAVNMSLHKNANALKCHYCGFSSPLPSSCEHCGGSVLQSQKIGTSELKLMLESALPKAKIAKFDRDEITTAKKLETLLKDFNDGKIDILVGTQMLSKGHDYHNVELAVILGLDEHLAHADFRASEKTLALAMQIAGRAGRASHGKVIIQTAQQEFFESYLSDFELFIKDELELREPLYPPFARLSRILISHANEQKAARITEQILAQLKSIENLEIIGHGKASIAYIASKFRYYILLRAHSHSPLLKAGNIALAYGATTDIDPFNFN
;
A
#
# COMPACT_ATOMS: atom_id res chain seq x y z
N MET A 1 -24.00 33.02 22.24
CA MET A 1 -24.37 31.80 21.52
C MET A 1 -23.58 31.82 20.22
N PHE A 2 -22.70 30.85 20.02
CA PHE A 2 -21.88 30.70 18.83
C PHE A 2 -22.47 29.60 17.96
N TYR A 3 -22.19 29.64 16.66
CA TYR A 3 -22.66 28.65 15.70
C TYR A 3 -21.47 28.13 14.90
N TYR A 4 -21.40 26.81 14.71
CA TYR A 4 -20.26 26.15 14.06
C TYR A 4 -20.72 25.12 13.06
N GLU A 5 -20.06 25.04 11.93
CA GLU A 5 -20.12 23.88 11.06
C GLU A 5 -19.21 22.78 11.62
N ILE A 6 -19.77 21.58 11.78
CA ILE A 6 -19.09 20.40 12.35
C ILE A 6 -18.95 19.33 11.26
N ILE A 7 -17.70 18.88 11.03
CA ILE A 7 -17.39 17.73 10.19
C ILE A 7 -17.70 16.47 10.98
N ILE A 8 -18.69 15.67 10.55
CA ILE A 8 -19.06 14.42 11.23
C ILE A 8 -18.10 13.31 10.76
N THR A 9 -17.28 12.77 11.64
CA THR A 9 -16.23 11.77 11.34
C THR A 9 -16.79 10.48 10.75
N ALA A 10 -16.14 9.95 9.71
CA ALA A 10 -16.49 8.71 9.00
C ALA A 10 -17.90 8.72 8.36
N HIS A 11 -18.43 9.90 8.05
CA HIS A 11 -19.72 10.05 7.38
C HIS A 11 -19.63 10.87 6.10
N ALA A 12 -20.34 10.43 5.07
CA ALA A 12 -20.46 11.12 3.78
C ALA A 12 -21.54 12.23 3.86
N LEU A 13 -21.38 13.14 4.82
CA LEU A 13 -22.26 14.29 5.01
C LEU A 13 -21.46 15.58 4.79
N ALA A 14 -22.12 16.61 4.27
CA ALA A 14 -21.61 17.98 4.36
C ALA A 14 -21.51 18.37 5.85
N PRO A 15 -20.65 19.32 6.22
CA PRO A 15 -20.62 19.84 7.59
C PRO A 15 -21.98 20.31 8.04
N LEU A 16 -22.37 19.94 9.27
CA LEU A 16 -23.68 20.26 9.86
C LEU A 16 -23.53 21.39 10.85
N THR A 17 -24.52 22.29 10.92
CA THR A 17 -24.50 23.45 11.82
C THR A 17 -25.05 23.11 13.20
N TYR A 18 -24.28 23.45 14.25
CA TYR A 18 -24.65 23.30 15.67
C TYR A 18 -24.41 24.60 16.42
N SER A 19 -25.10 24.78 17.56
CA SER A 19 -24.89 25.90 18.48
C SER A 19 -24.04 25.50 19.69
N CYS A 20 -23.32 26.48 20.27
CA CYS A 20 -22.55 26.31 21.49
C CYS A 20 -22.60 27.61 22.33
N LYS A 21 -22.58 27.49 23.69
CA LYS A 21 -22.55 28.65 24.60
C LYS A 21 -21.18 29.26 24.76
N ARG A 22 -20.12 28.52 24.45
CA ARG A 22 -18.73 28.95 24.54
C ARG A 22 -18.06 28.96 23.18
N GLU A 23 -17.00 29.72 23.06
CA GLU A 23 -16.14 29.69 21.90
C GLU A 23 -15.36 28.39 21.82
N LEU A 24 -15.22 27.83 20.61
CA LEU A 24 -14.54 26.57 20.33
C LEU A 24 -13.39 26.81 19.34
N GLU A 25 -12.29 26.13 19.59
CA GLU A 25 -11.12 26.16 18.70
C GLU A 25 -11.41 25.34 17.42
N PRO A 26 -10.99 25.81 16.23
CA PRO A 26 -11.10 25.05 15.00
C PRO A 26 -10.39 23.69 15.11
N PHE A 27 -10.99 22.68 14.49
CA PHE A 27 -10.54 21.28 14.48
C PHE A 27 -10.41 20.61 15.86
N SER A 28 -10.97 21.20 16.92
CA SER A 28 -11.20 20.49 18.18
C SER A 28 -12.31 19.42 18.01
N GLU A 29 -12.16 18.28 18.68
CA GLU A 29 -13.13 17.18 18.63
C GLU A 29 -14.32 17.51 19.54
N VAL A 30 -15.51 17.32 19.01
CA VAL A 30 -16.78 17.51 19.74
C VAL A 30 -17.69 16.30 19.59
N LEU A 31 -18.58 16.11 20.58
CA LEU A 31 -19.67 15.17 20.49
C LEU A 31 -20.95 15.90 20.10
N VAL A 32 -21.62 15.41 19.09
CA VAL A 32 -22.86 15.97 18.56
C VAL A 32 -23.90 14.88 18.35
N GLU A 33 -25.17 15.27 18.26
CA GLU A 33 -26.25 14.35 17.93
C GLU A 33 -26.62 14.45 16.45
N VAL A 34 -26.48 13.33 15.73
CA VAL A 34 -26.91 13.20 14.33
C VAL A 34 -28.03 12.17 14.26
N GLY A 35 -29.24 12.62 13.87
CA GLY A 35 -30.44 11.83 14.06
C GLY A 35 -30.66 11.57 15.57
N ASN A 36 -30.73 10.31 15.98
CA ASN A 36 -30.89 9.88 17.38
C ASN A 36 -29.59 9.23 17.93
N LYS A 37 -28.42 9.51 17.32
CA LYS A 37 -27.15 8.89 17.73
C LYS A 37 -26.10 9.95 18.02
N GLN A 38 -25.34 9.75 19.08
CA GLN A 38 -24.16 10.56 19.36
C GLN A 38 -23.04 10.18 18.38
N LYS A 39 -22.40 11.20 17.83
CA LYS A 39 -21.30 11.08 16.87
C LYS A 39 -20.17 12.03 17.25
N LYS A 40 -18.95 11.63 16.92
CA LYS A 40 -17.79 12.48 16.98
C LYS A 40 -17.71 13.35 15.73
N GLY A 41 -17.25 14.58 15.89
CA GLY A 41 -16.99 15.49 14.81
C GLY A 41 -15.89 16.47 15.16
N TYR A 42 -15.42 17.22 14.15
CA TYR A 42 -14.45 18.30 14.35
C TYR A 42 -15.09 19.64 14.02
N VAL A 43 -14.79 20.64 14.84
CA VAL A 43 -15.18 22.04 14.58
C VAL A 43 -14.49 22.48 13.29
N TYR A 44 -15.26 22.81 12.24
CA TYR A 44 -14.68 23.20 10.95
C TYR A 44 -14.47 24.71 10.88
N LYS A 45 -15.54 25.46 11.04
CA LYS A 45 -15.52 26.93 11.06
C LYS A 45 -16.71 27.48 11.82
N GLN A 46 -16.53 28.68 12.35
CA GLN A 46 -17.61 29.47 12.92
C GLN A 46 -18.47 30.07 11.78
N VAL A 47 -19.76 30.15 11.97
CA VAL A 47 -20.72 30.70 11.03
C VAL A 47 -21.70 31.65 11.73
N ASP A 48 -22.38 32.48 10.95
CA ASP A 48 -23.44 33.35 11.46
C ASP A 48 -24.65 32.52 11.92
N LYS A 49 -25.51 33.16 12.71
CA LYS A 49 -26.73 32.52 13.20
C LYS A 49 -27.61 32.10 12.01
N PRO A 50 -27.86 30.79 11.83
CA PRO A 50 -28.69 30.30 10.74
C PRO A 50 -30.17 30.65 10.93
N SER A 51 -30.93 30.61 9.85
CA SER A 51 -32.38 30.84 9.86
C SER A 51 -33.21 29.68 10.46
N PHE A 52 -32.55 28.53 10.70
CA PHE A 52 -33.19 27.32 11.25
C PHE A 52 -32.72 27.04 12.67
N LYS A 53 -33.47 26.22 13.40
CA LYS A 53 -33.12 25.80 14.77
C LYS A 53 -32.02 24.77 14.75
N CYS A 54 -30.89 25.08 15.38
CA CYS A 54 -29.76 24.16 15.54
C CYS A 54 -29.85 23.34 16.82
N LYS A 55 -29.35 22.10 16.77
CA LYS A 55 -29.06 21.32 17.98
C LYS A 55 -27.80 21.92 18.65
N GLU A 56 -27.72 21.73 19.98
CA GLU A 56 -26.53 22.16 20.74
C GLU A 56 -25.45 21.07 20.69
N ILE A 57 -24.17 21.47 20.69
CA ILE A 57 -23.03 20.57 20.86
C ILE A 57 -23.12 19.95 22.25
N LEU A 58 -23.04 18.63 22.35
CA LEU A 58 -23.18 17.91 23.60
C LEU A 58 -21.99 18.13 24.53
N SER A 59 -20.79 17.98 24.01
CA SER A 59 -19.54 18.22 24.74
C SER A 59 -18.37 18.42 23.79
N GLN A 60 -17.33 19.10 24.27
CA GLN A 60 -16.00 19.13 23.66
C GLN A 60 -15.11 18.13 24.39
N THR A 61 -14.23 17.46 23.66
CA THR A 61 -13.19 16.60 24.22
C THR A 61 -11.83 17.33 24.24
N ASP A 62 -10.82 16.70 24.83
CA ASP A 62 -9.44 17.22 24.83
C ASP A 62 -8.68 16.87 23.55
N PHE A 63 -9.36 16.33 22.55
CA PHE A 63 -8.74 15.89 21.29
C PHE A 63 -8.90 16.94 20.19
N TYR A 64 -7.88 17.03 19.31
CA TYR A 64 -7.89 17.91 18.14
C TYR A 64 -7.01 17.37 17.03
N LEU A 65 -7.15 17.91 15.80
CA LEU A 65 -6.27 17.57 14.67
C LEU A 65 -5.05 18.48 14.67
N THR A 66 -3.86 17.88 14.47
CA THR A 66 -2.61 18.63 14.31
C THR A 66 -2.57 19.40 12.98
N ALA A 67 -1.70 20.38 12.86
CA ALA A 67 -1.55 21.17 11.62
C ALA A 67 -1.27 20.29 10.39
N THR A 68 -0.44 19.25 10.53
CA THR A 68 -0.16 18.27 9.47
C THR A 68 -1.43 17.48 9.07
N GLN A 69 -2.24 17.10 10.05
CA GLN A 69 -3.50 16.38 9.80
C GLN A 69 -4.53 17.27 9.11
N ILE A 70 -4.64 18.53 9.51
CA ILE A 70 -5.54 19.51 8.88
C ILE A 70 -5.20 19.70 7.40
N GLN A 71 -3.90 19.91 7.09
CA GLN A 71 -3.43 20.02 5.70
C GLN A 71 -3.77 18.78 4.87
N LEU A 72 -3.52 17.59 5.43
CA LEU A 72 -3.86 16.33 4.75
C LEU A 72 -5.38 16.17 4.57
N LEU A 73 -6.20 16.55 5.55
CA LEU A 73 -7.66 16.48 5.48
C LEU A 73 -8.19 17.32 4.31
N GLU A 74 -7.74 18.57 4.22
CA GLU A 74 -8.15 19.49 3.16
C GLU A 74 -7.67 19.02 1.79
N PHE A 75 -6.41 18.56 1.70
CA PHE A 75 -5.87 18.04 0.45
C PHE A 75 -6.58 16.75 0.01
N ILE A 76 -6.82 15.80 0.91
CA ILE A 76 -7.52 14.55 0.57
C ILE A 76 -8.95 14.84 0.10
N SER A 77 -9.66 15.71 0.80
CA SER A 77 -11.03 16.07 0.42
C SER A 77 -11.09 16.71 -0.97
N SER A 78 -10.21 17.67 -1.24
CA SER A 78 -10.20 18.41 -2.51
C SER A 78 -9.63 17.58 -3.66
N TYR A 79 -8.48 16.93 -3.46
CA TYR A 79 -7.76 16.23 -4.52
C TYR A 79 -8.40 14.88 -4.89
N TYR A 80 -8.82 14.09 -3.91
CA TYR A 80 -9.46 12.79 -4.16
C TYR A 80 -10.98 12.86 -4.20
N SER A 81 -11.56 14.06 -4.31
CA SER A 81 -13.01 14.31 -4.39
C SER A 81 -13.79 13.48 -3.37
N SER A 82 -13.47 13.69 -2.09
CA SER A 82 -14.08 12.98 -0.98
C SER A 82 -14.72 13.96 -0.01
N GLU A 83 -15.82 13.55 0.60
CA GLU A 83 -16.45 14.34 1.66
C GLU A 83 -15.49 14.49 2.85
N LEU A 84 -15.47 15.69 3.44
CA LEU A 84 -14.63 16.01 4.60
C LEU A 84 -14.78 15.01 5.74
N GLY A 85 -16.01 14.56 6.03
CA GLY A 85 -16.28 13.61 7.11
C GLY A 85 -15.66 12.23 6.83
N VAL A 86 -15.68 11.77 5.58
CA VAL A 86 -15.05 10.49 5.18
C VAL A 86 -13.53 10.60 5.31
N ALA A 87 -12.94 11.70 4.85
CA ALA A 87 -11.51 11.96 4.98
C ALA A 87 -11.10 12.10 6.46
N ALA A 88 -11.88 12.82 7.28
CA ALA A 88 -11.65 13.00 8.71
C ALA A 88 -11.63 11.68 9.49
N GLY A 89 -12.37 10.67 9.01
CA GLY A 89 -12.37 9.32 9.61
C GLY A 89 -11.06 8.54 9.45
N LEU A 90 -10.07 9.05 8.71
CA LEU A 90 -8.76 8.42 8.58
C LEU A 90 -7.82 8.75 9.75
N PHE A 91 -8.05 9.85 10.46
CA PHE A 91 -7.12 10.42 11.41
C PHE A 91 -7.34 9.93 12.84
N GLU A 92 -6.21 9.68 13.53
CA GLU A 92 -6.18 9.52 14.98
C GLU A 92 -5.85 10.89 15.59
N PRO A 93 -6.75 11.51 16.39
CA PRO A 93 -6.54 12.86 16.89
C PRO A 93 -5.47 12.93 17.99
N PHE A 94 -4.88 14.09 18.16
CA PHE A 94 -3.94 14.40 19.25
C PHE A 94 -4.71 14.79 20.53
N CYS A 95 -4.13 14.47 21.70
CA CYS A 95 -4.66 14.87 23.01
C CYS A 95 -3.56 15.55 23.85
N GLU A 96 -3.77 16.80 24.20
CA GLU A 96 -2.79 17.62 24.93
C GLU A 96 -2.74 17.29 26.44
N SER A 97 -3.89 16.93 27.04
CA SER A 97 -4.02 16.74 28.49
C SER A 97 -3.17 15.60 29.09
N LYS A 98 -2.54 14.78 28.23
CA LYS A 98 -1.73 13.62 28.65
C LYS A 98 -0.24 13.80 28.42
N ASN A 99 0.23 14.99 27.96
CA ASN A 99 1.58 15.05 27.41
C ASN A 99 2.24 16.40 27.56
N ILE A 100 3.25 16.40 28.38
CA ILE A 100 4.40 17.29 28.23
C ILE A 100 5.35 16.52 27.32
N LEU A 101 5.65 17.05 26.14
CA LEU A 101 6.77 16.59 25.31
C LEU A 101 8.05 16.86 26.10
N ASP A 102 8.40 15.97 27.02
CA ASP A 102 9.71 16.00 27.66
C ASP A 102 10.71 15.48 26.62
N THR A 103 11.42 16.41 26.00
CA THR A 103 12.44 16.12 24.99
C THR A 103 13.64 15.36 25.57
N SER A 104 13.73 15.24 26.89
CA SER A 104 14.81 14.57 27.60
C SER A 104 14.67 13.05 27.68
N GLU A 105 13.46 12.46 27.47
CA GLU A 105 13.21 11.02 27.63
C GLU A 105 13.44 10.17 26.37
N PHE A 106 13.82 10.73 25.23
CA PHE A 106 14.20 9.90 24.09
C PHE A 106 15.58 9.28 24.31
N GLY A 107 15.62 8.17 25.02
CA GLY A 107 16.82 7.38 25.28
C GLY A 107 17.18 6.44 24.12
N GLY A 108 17.23 6.92 22.89
CA GLY A 108 17.75 6.14 21.77
C GLY A 108 19.27 6.07 21.87
N ASP A 109 19.81 4.86 21.99
CA ASP A 109 21.25 4.64 21.88
C ASP A 109 21.64 4.65 20.40
N PHE A 110 22.28 5.76 19.97
CA PHE A 110 22.77 5.92 18.60
C PHE A 110 24.22 5.43 18.42
N SER A 111 24.81 4.77 19.41
CA SER A 111 26.20 4.30 19.37
C SER A 111 26.40 3.10 18.41
N THR A 112 25.34 2.36 18.13
CA THR A 112 25.35 1.13 17.31
C THR A 112 24.89 1.33 15.87
N LEU A 113 24.86 2.57 15.36
CA LEU A 113 24.41 2.86 13.99
C LEU A 113 25.29 2.14 12.95
N PRO A 114 24.73 1.72 11.82
CA PRO A 114 25.50 1.06 10.79
C PRO A 114 26.54 2.03 10.17
N GLU A 115 27.75 1.53 9.94
CA GLU A 115 28.72 2.24 9.13
C GLU A 115 28.29 2.22 7.66
N LEU A 116 28.25 3.39 7.05
CA LEU A 116 27.89 3.55 5.64
C LEU A 116 29.13 3.56 4.77
N SER A 117 29.07 2.87 3.64
CA SER A 117 30.07 3.00 2.59
C SER A 117 30.08 4.43 2.02
N GLU A 118 31.14 4.79 1.27
CA GLU A 118 31.24 6.11 0.63
C GLU A 118 30.02 6.38 -0.28
N LEU A 119 29.60 5.39 -1.07
CA LEU A 119 28.45 5.51 -1.96
C LEU A 119 27.12 5.70 -1.21
N GLN A 120 26.94 4.99 -0.08
CA GLN A 120 25.79 5.15 0.78
C GLN A 120 25.76 6.51 1.47
N ASN A 121 26.91 7.04 1.90
CA ASN A 121 27.01 8.39 2.43
C ASN A 121 26.60 9.43 1.38
N LYS A 122 27.09 9.30 0.13
CA LYS A 122 26.66 10.16 -0.97
C LYS A 122 25.14 10.08 -1.22
N ALA A 123 24.55 8.89 -1.14
CA ALA A 123 23.10 8.70 -1.28
C ALA A 123 22.33 9.34 -0.12
N LEU A 124 22.82 9.22 1.12
CA LEU A 124 22.24 9.86 2.30
C LEU A 124 22.27 11.38 2.17
N ASP A 125 23.41 11.94 1.80
CA ASP A 125 23.57 13.40 1.64
C ASP A 125 22.70 13.94 0.51
N PHE A 126 22.63 13.22 -0.63
CA PHE A 126 21.69 13.54 -1.70
C PHE A 126 20.24 13.56 -1.20
N SER A 127 19.86 12.55 -0.43
CA SER A 127 18.48 12.42 0.07
C SER A 127 18.13 13.51 1.09
N LEU A 128 19.07 13.93 1.92
CA LEU A 128 18.85 14.98 2.92
C LEU A 128 18.93 16.41 2.34
N LYS A 129 19.51 16.59 1.15
CA LYS A 129 19.54 17.89 0.45
C LYS A 129 18.26 18.19 -0.33
N ASN A 130 17.50 17.15 -0.72
CA ASN A 130 16.28 17.30 -1.50
C ASN A 130 15.04 17.18 -0.60
N ASP A 131 13.99 17.95 -0.86
CA ASP A 131 12.71 17.81 -0.17
C ASP A 131 12.07 16.44 -0.45
N VAL A 132 12.19 15.97 -1.70
CA VAL A 132 11.78 14.62 -2.12
C VAL A 132 12.90 14.01 -2.94
N SER A 133 13.31 12.80 -2.60
CA SER A 133 14.34 12.05 -3.31
C SER A 133 13.93 10.58 -3.50
N LEU A 134 14.51 9.94 -4.51
CA LEU A 134 14.36 8.51 -4.77
C LEU A 134 15.74 7.83 -4.67
N ILE A 135 15.87 6.85 -3.79
CA ILE A 135 17.01 5.92 -3.77
C ILE A 135 16.68 4.72 -4.65
N PHE A 136 17.19 4.71 -5.85
CA PHE A 136 17.12 3.57 -6.76
C PHE A 136 18.31 2.65 -6.47
N GLY A 137 18.13 1.67 -5.60
CA GLY A 137 19.21 0.78 -5.15
C GLY A 137 18.92 -0.67 -5.45
N ASP A 138 19.93 -1.41 -5.90
CA ASP A 138 19.81 -2.85 -6.14
C ASP A 138 19.35 -3.61 -4.89
N THR A 139 18.79 -4.80 -5.06
CA THR A 139 18.47 -5.66 -3.92
C THR A 139 19.75 -6.03 -3.17
N GLY A 140 19.83 -5.73 -1.88
CA GLY A 140 21.04 -5.94 -1.09
C GLY A 140 22.08 -4.82 -1.16
N SER A 141 21.76 -3.66 -1.78
CA SER A 141 22.66 -2.49 -1.82
C SER A 141 22.75 -1.71 -0.49
N GLY A 142 21.97 -2.09 0.52
CA GLY A 142 21.99 -1.44 1.83
C GLY A 142 21.12 -0.19 1.92
N LYS A 143 20.01 -0.10 1.20
CA LYS A 143 19.03 0.99 1.34
C LYS A 143 18.56 1.17 2.78
N SER A 144 18.34 0.07 3.50
CA SER A 144 17.85 0.10 4.89
C SER A 144 18.86 0.76 5.84
N GLU A 145 20.15 0.61 5.63
CA GLU A 145 21.21 1.27 6.41
C GLU A 145 21.18 2.79 6.20
N ILE A 146 20.91 3.24 4.98
CA ILE A 146 20.71 4.67 4.66
C ILE A 146 19.45 5.19 5.39
N TYR A 147 18.36 4.42 5.39
CA TYR A 147 17.14 4.80 6.11
C TYR A 147 17.38 4.95 7.61
N ILE A 148 18.06 3.97 8.22
CA ILE A 148 18.40 4.01 9.65
C ILE A 148 19.23 5.25 9.97
N SER A 149 20.21 5.58 9.14
CA SER A 149 21.07 6.77 9.33
C SER A 149 20.30 8.08 9.14
N ALA A 150 19.39 8.15 8.17
CA ALA A 150 18.52 9.32 7.96
C ALA A 150 17.56 9.52 9.14
N ILE A 151 16.95 8.44 9.64
CA ILE A 151 16.09 8.44 10.83
C ILE A 151 16.90 8.94 12.04
N ALA A 152 18.08 8.39 12.29
CA ALA A 152 18.92 8.78 13.41
C ALA A 152 19.27 10.28 13.38
N LYS A 153 19.65 10.84 12.23
CA LYS A 153 19.90 12.28 12.07
C LYS A 153 18.66 13.11 12.38
N THR A 154 17.47 12.67 11.94
CA THR A 154 16.19 13.34 12.18
C THR A 154 15.82 13.32 13.67
N LEU A 155 15.96 12.18 14.33
CA LEU A 155 15.66 12.03 15.76
C LEU A 155 16.63 12.83 16.64
N LYS A 156 17.93 12.87 16.29
CA LYS A 156 18.94 13.72 16.94
C LYS A 156 18.62 15.22 16.83
N ALA A 157 17.96 15.63 15.75
CA ALA A 157 17.46 17.00 15.56
C ALA A 157 16.15 17.29 16.35
N GLY A 158 15.71 16.39 17.23
CA GLY A 158 14.50 16.54 18.03
C GLY A 158 13.19 16.37 17.26
N LYS A 159 13.25 15.86 16.02
CA LYS A 159 12.07 15.66 15.15
C LYS A 159 11.55 14.23 15.20
N GLN A 160 10.36 14.03 14.65
CA GLN A 160 9.72 12.73 14.49
C GLN A 160 9.99 12.17 13.08
N ALA A 161 10.04 10.86 12.97
CA ALA A 161 10.21 10.16 11.70
C ALA A 161 9.10 9.12 11.46
N LEU A 162 8.73 8.96 10.20
CA LEU A 162 7.78 7.96 9.72
C LEU A 162 8.46 7.08 8.67
N LEU A 163 8.48 5.76 8.91
CA LEU A 163 8.90 4.75 7.95
C LEU A 163 7.66 4.01 7.44
N LEU A 164 7.24 4.30 6.23
CA LEU A 164 6.16 3.59 5.54
C LEU A 164 6.72 2.36 4.83
N MET A 165 6.07 1.23 5.06
CA MET A 165 6.40 -0.05 4.47
C MET A 165 5.13 -0.79 4.03
N PRO A 166 5.19 -1.66 3.00
CA PRO A 166 4.09 -2.57 2.72
C PRO A 166 3.72 -3.39 3.97
N GLU A 167 2.42 -3.59 4.23
CA GLU A 167 1.94 -4.26 5.45
C GLU A 167 2.61 -5.63 5.69
N ILE A 168 2.94 -6.35 4.61
CA ILE A 168 3.60 -7.66 4.65
C ILE A 168 5.06 -7.55 5.09
N ALA A 169 5.72 -6.41 4.85
CA ALA A 169 7.12 -6.18 5.25
C ALA A 169 7.28 -5.80 6.73
N LEU A 170 6.17 -5.45 7.41
CA LEU A 170 6.14 -5.15 8.84
C LEU A 170 6.21 -6.43 9.68
N THR A 171 7.36 -7.08 9.65
CA THR A 171 7.60 -8.35 10.32
C THR A 171 8.21 -8.15 11.71
N PRO A 172 8.13 -9.17 12.60
CA PRO A 172 8.86 -9.15 13.86
C PRO A 172 10.38 -8.96 13.69
N GLN A 173 10.94 -9.44 12.57
CA GLN A 173 12.36 -9.23 12.24
C GLN A 173 12.68 -7.75 12.00
N MET A 174 11.84 -7.04 11.25
CA MET A 174 12.00 -5.61 11.03
C MET A 174 11.83 -4.83 12.34
N GLN A 175 10.86 -5.22 13.17
CA GLN A 175 10.71 -4.62 14.50
C GLN A 175 11.98 -4.77 15.32
N LYS A 176 12.50 -5.99 15.47
CA LYS A 176 13.75 -6.26 16.20
C LYS A 176 14.94 -5.48 15.64
N ARG A 177 15.00 -5.33 14.29
CA ARG A 177 16.05 -4.55 13.63
C ARG A 177 15.98 -3.06 13.98
N LEU A 178 14.78 -2.46 13.98
CA LEU A 178 14.59 -1.06 14.38
C LEU A 178 14.83 -0.86 15.88
N GLU A 179 14.35 -1.78 16.73
CA GLU A 179 14.56 -1.74 18.18
C GLU A 179 16.04 -1.84 18.55
N LYS A 180 16.87 -2.56 17.75
CA LYS A 180 18.31 -2.63 17.94
C LYS A 180 18.99 -1.25 17.88
N TYR A 181 18.49 -0.36 17.01
CA TYR A 181 19.08 0.97 16.77
C TYR A 181 18.38 2.10 17.54
N PHE A 182 17.10 1.94 17.84
CA PHE A 182 16.27 3.00 18.41
C PHE A 182 15.56 2.57 19.71
N SER A 183 15.90 1.40 20.26
CA SER A 183 15.38 0.90 21.54
C SER A 183 13.84 1.00 21.63
N GLN A 184 13.31 1.57 22.71
CA GLN A 184 11.86 1.75 22.92
C GLN A 184 11.27 2.94 22.20
N GLY A 185 12.07 3.73 21.48
CA GLY A 185 11.61 4.90 20.73
C GLY A 185 10.85 4.60 19.43
N VAL A 186 10.55 3.30 19.15
CA VAL A 186 9.89 2.82 17.92
C VAL A 186 8.49 2.31 18.21
N GLY A 187 7.50 2.80 17.45
CA GLY A 187 6.15 2.26 17.40
C GLY A 187 5.86 1.56 16.07
N LEU A 188 5.29 0.35 16.10
CA LEU A 188 4.76 -0.28 14.90
C LEU A 188 3.27 0.03 14.75
N TRP A 189 2.84 0.38 13.50
CA TRP A 189 1.45 0.73 13.24
C TRP A 189 0.89 0.09 11.97
N HIS A 190 -0.08 -0.81 12.15
CA HIS A 190 -0.79 -1.45 11.04
C HIS A 190 -2.18 -1.94 11.46
N SER A 191 -3.02 -2.36 10.50
CA SER A 191 -4.43 -2.71 10.70
C SER A 191 -4.64 -3.88 11.69
N LYS A 192 -3.71 -4.83 11.74
CA LYS A 192 -3.83 -6.08 12.52
C LYS A 192 -3.38 -5.96 13.98
N ILE A 193 -2.93 -4.79 14.43
CA ILE A 193 -2.54 -4.59 15.83
C ILE A 193 -3.78 -4.55 16.72
N ALA A 194 -3.74 -5.27 17.84
CA ALA A 194 -4.82 -5.27 18.84
C ALA A 194 -5.06 -3.86 19.38
N LYS A 195 -6.34 -3.53 19.65
CA LYS A 195 -6.79 -2.20 20.08
C LYS A 195 -5.99 -1.66 21.28
N GLY A 196 -5.81 -2.44 22.35
CA GLY A 196 -5.05 -2.01 23.53
C GLY A 196 -3.57 -1.72 23.27
N LYS A 197 -2.95 -2.44 22.29
CA LYS A 197 -1.58 -2.13 21.85
C LYS A 197 -1.52 -0.83 21.06
N LYS A 198 -2.52 -0.55 20.20
CA LYS A 198 -2.64 0.72 19.49
C LYS A 198 -2.77 1.90 20.45
N GLU A 199 -3.65 1.79 21.45
CA GLU A 199 -3.84 2.82 22.47
C GLU A 199 -2.56 3.11 23.25
N ARG A 200 -1.76 2.08 23.58
CA ARG A 200 -0.46 2.25 24.23
C ARG A 200 0.54 2.97 23.32
N ILE A 201 0.65 2.55 22.06
CA ILE A 201 1.54 3.18 21.09
C ILE A 201 1.16 4.66 20.91
N LEU A 202 -0.13 4.97 20.78
CA LEU A 202 -0.60 6.36 20.67
C LEU A 202 -0.23 7.19 21.90
N LYS A 203 -0.42 6.63 23.11
CA LYS A 203 -0.05 7.30 24.36
C LYS A 203 1.45 7.60 24.40
N ASP A 204 2.29 6.59 24.11
CA ASP A 204 3.75 6.72 24.12
C ASP A 204 4.25 7.64 22.98
N PHE A 205 3.53 7.69 21.85
CA PHE A 205 3.83 8.60 20.75
C PHE A 205 3.46 10.05 21.08
N MET A 206 2.29 10.28 21.61
CA MET A 206 1.85 11.61 22.02
C MET A 206 2.69 12.16 23.18
N SER A 207 3.24 11.35 24.10
CA SER A 207 4.16 11.77 25.16
C SER A 207 5.60 12.04 24.68
N GLY A 208 5.91 11.79 23.40
CA GLY A 208 7.27 11.94 22.88
C GLY A 208 8.24 10.81 23.21
N LYS A 209 7.82 9.78 23.95
CA LYS A 209 8.62 8.59 24.24
C LYS A 209 8.91 7.80 22.97
N ILE A 210 7.92 7.66 22.08
CA ILE A 210 8.06 7.16 20.72
C ILE A 210 8.18 8.34 19.77
N ARG A 211 9.25 8.38 18.94
CA ARG A 211 9.44 9.41 17.91
C ARG A 211 9.61 8.81 16.51
N LEU A 212 9.82 7.51 16.42
CA LEU A 212 9.83 6.76 15.16
C LEU A 212 8.58 5.89 15.08
N ILE A 213 7.77 6.11 14.05
CA ILE A 213 6.71 5.17 13.68
C ILE A 213 7.13 4.42 12.43
N ALA A 214 7.10 3.08 12.49
CA ALA A 214 7.20 2.21 11.32
C ALA A 214 5.82 1.61 11.07
N GLY A 215 5.27 1.77 9.86
CA GLY A 215 3.90 1.35 9.65
C GLY A 215 3.48 1.19 8.21
N ALA A 216 2.27 0.64 8.04
CA ALA A 216 1.57 0.62 6.77
C ALA A 216 1.00 2.03 6.45
N ARG A 217 0.35 2.18 5.29
CA ARG A 217 -0.22 3.46 4.82
C ARG A 217 -1.04 4.24 5.88
N SER A 218 -1.72 3.55 6.80
CA SER A 218 -2.51 4.21 7.86
C SER A 218 -1.66 4.93 8.91
N ALA A 219 -0.37 4.64 9.00
CA ALA A 219 0.54 5.32 9.91
C ALA A 219 0.74 6.81 9.57
N LEU A 220 0.49 7.18 8.31
CA LEU A 220 0.57 8.58 7.85
C LEU A 220 -0.44 9.51 8.56
N PHE A 221 -1.54 8.95 9.07
CA PHE A 221 -2.64 9.70 9.68
C PHE A 221 -2.53 9.82 11.21
N LEU A 222 -1.41 9.41 11.78
CA LEU A 222 -1.12 9.60 13.20
C LEU A 222 -0.86 11.08 13.53
N PRO A 223 -1.07 11.48 14.78
CA PRO A 223 -0.98 12.89 15.18
C PRO A 223 0.47 13.37 15.35
N PHE A 224 1.20 13.44 14.25
CA PHE A 224 2.55 14.02 14.24
C PHE A 224 2.50 15.52 14.56
N THR A 225 3.32 15.94 15.51
CA THR A 225 3.44 17.35 15.92
C THR A 225 4.72 18.01 15.39
N ASN A 226 5.78 17.22 15.17
CA ASN A 226 7.08 17.70 14.68
C ASN A 226 7.71 16.70 13.69
N LEU A 227 6.95 16.33 12.63
CA LEU A 227 7.42 15.41 11.60
C LEU A 227 8.53 16.04 10.75
N GLY A 228 9.70 15.41 10.68
CA GLY A 228 10.84 15.88 9.89
C GLY A 228 11.19 14.98 8.70
N LEU A 229 10.84 13.68 8.79
CA LEU A 229 11.22 12.71 7.76
C LEU A 229 10.10 11.70 7.53
N ILE A 230 9.81 11.44 6.26
CA ILE A 230 8.99 10.31 5.81
C ILE A 230 9.85 9.45 4.88
N ILE A 231 9.94 8.16 5.15
CA ILE A 231 10.55 7.19 4.26
C ILE A 231 9.46 6.29 3.71
N VAL A 232 9.46 6.05 2.41
CA VAL A 232 8.53 5.14 1.73
C VAL A 232 9.35 4.04 1.08
N ASP A 233 9.46 2.92 1.76
CA ASP A 233 10.18 1.75 1.24
C ASP A 233 9.30 0.97 0.25
N GLU A 234 9.94 0.39 -0.80
CA GLU A 234 9.23 -0.25 -1.92
C GLU A 234 8.11 0.64 -2.48
N GLU A 235 8.47 1.89 -2.86
CA GLU A 235 7.55 2.97 -3.23
C GLU A 235 6.54 2.60 -4.33
N HIS A 236 6.91 1.63 -5.18
CA HIS A 236 6.08 1.09 -6.27
C HIS A 236 4.95 0.17 -5.78
N ASP A 237 4.95 -0.21 -4.49
CA ASP A 237 3.98 -1.19 -3.97
C ASP A 237 2.54 -0.66 -3.99
N GLU A 238 1.64 -1.47 -4.56
CA GLU A 238 0.21 -1.13 -4.68
C GLU A 238 -0.49 -0.97 -3.33
N SER A 239 0.06 -1.52 -2.24
CA SER A 239 -0.55 -1.43 -0.91
C SER A 239 -0.60 -0.01 -0.33
N TYR A 240 0.15 0.93 -0.90
CA TYR A 240 0.07 2.35 -0.55
C TYR A 240 -1.21 3.03 -1.05
N LYS A 241 -1.84 2.50 -2.09
CA LYS A 241 -3.12 2.98 -2.60
C LYS A 241 -4.28 2.42 -1.77
N ASN A 242 -5.22 3.28 -1.42
CA ASN A 242 -6.47 2.85 -0.79
C ASN A 242 -7.51 2.47 -1.86
N ALA A 243 -8.04 1.26 -1.79
CA ALA A 243 -9.02 0.75 -2.74
C ALA A 243 -10.44 1.29 -2.52
N SER A 244 -10.73 1.86 -1.34
CA SER A 244 -12.02 2.43 -0.97
C SER A 244 -11.93 3.96 -0.87
N LYS A 245 -13.07 4.64 -0.87
CA LYS A 245 -13.14 6.10 -0.73
C LYS A 245 -12.67 6.55 0.68
N PRO A 246 -11.79 7.56 0.74
CA PRO A 246 -11.09 8.22 -0.36
C PRO A 246 -9.98 7.33 -0.94
N CYS A 247 -9.88 7.29 -2.28
CA CYS A 247 -8.90 6.46 -2.99
C CYS A 247 -7.51 7.11 -2.99
N TYR A 248 -7.00 7.49 -1.81
CA TYR A 248 -5.69 8.14 -1.67
C TYR A 248 -4.53 7.16 -1.92
N ASN A 249 -3.35 7.72 -2.24
CA ASN A 249 -2.09 7.00 -2.25
C ASN A 249 -1.15 7.60 -1.17
N ALA A 250 -0.74 6.79 -0.18
CA ALA A 250 0.07 7.27 0.93
C ALA A 250 1.46 7.75 0.49
N ARG A 251 2.07 7.14 -0.55
CA ARG A 251 3.30 7.63 -1.17
C ARG A 251 3.12 9.06 -1.71
N ASP A 252 2.04 9.29 -2.46
CA ASP A 252 1.79 10.58 -3.08
C ASP A 252 1.44 11.66 -2.03
N LEU A 253 0.75 11.26 -0.95
CA LEU A 253 0.53 12.14 0.20
C LEU A 253 1.84 12.51 0.92
N ALA A 254 2.78 11.57 1.06
CA ALA A 254 4.09 11.85 1.64
C ALA A 254 4.90 12.83 0.77
N ILE A 255 4.88 12.65 -0.56
CA ILE A 255 5.48 13.58 -1.52
C ILE A 255 4.86 14.96 -1.42
N TRP A 256 3.53 15.02 -1.34
CA TRP A 256 2.80 16.28 -1.22
C TRP A 256 3.13 17.03 0.06
N LEU A 257 3.20 16.32 1.21
CA LEU A 257 3.59 16.91 2.49
C LEU A 257 4.99 17.54 2.42
N ALA A 258 5.98 16.83 1.87
CA ALA A 258 7.33 17.36 1.75
C ALA A 258 7.39 18.66 0.92
N LYS A 259 6.66 18.69 -0.21
CA LYS A 259 6.63 19.85 -1.11
C LYS A 259 5.87 21.06 -0.54
N ASN A 260 4.96 20.87 0.42
CA ASN A 260 4.09 21.92 0.94
C ASN A 260 4.36 22.29 2.41
N SER A 261 5.15 21.50 3.15
CA SER A 261 5.42 21.76 4.57
C SER A 261 6.10 23.10 4.88
N LYS A 262 6.88 23.65 3.95
CA LYS A 262 7.54 24.96 4.08
C LYS A 262 6.61 26.14 3.80
N LYS A 263 5.48 25.92 3.10
CA LYS A 263 4.58 26.98 2.63
C LYS A 263 3.49 27.36 3.62
N SER A 264 3.20 26.52 4.60
CA SER A 264 2.08 26.71 5.53
C SER A 264 2.59 26.89 6.96
N ARG A 265 3.07 28.09 7.29
CA ARG A 265 3.07 28.57 8.67
C ARG A 265 1.65 29.03 9.01
N ILE A 266 0.83 28.15 9.58
CA ILE A 266 -0.23 28.61 10.49
C ILE A 266 0.47 28.73 11.84
N PRO A 267 0.78 29.95 12.35
CA PRO A 267 1.41 30.09 13.64
C PRO A 267 0.42 29.59 14.70
N SER A 268 0.76 28.56 15.44
CA SER A 268 0.04 28.25 16.67
C SER A 268 0.27 29.40 17.66
N LYS A 269 -0.75 29.78 18.45
CA LYS A 269 -0.62 30.81 19.49
C LYS A 269 0.54 30.53 20.47
N LYS A 270 1.05 29.31 20.58
CA LYS A 270 2.20 28.94 21.42
C LYS A 270 3.57 29.17 20.76
N GLU A 271 3.67 29.24 19.43
CA GLU A 271 4.95 29.57 18.76
C GLU A 271 5.34 31.04 18.95
N LEU A 272 4.39 31.90 19.26
CA LEU A 272 4.65 33.30 19.61
C LEU A 272 5.29 33.50 21.00
N SER A 273 5.38 32.46 21.84
CA SER A 273 5.96 32.52 23.18
C SER A 273 7.24 31.71 23.38
N ALA A 274 7.72 30.97 22.36
CA ALA A 274 8.93 30.15 22.45
C ALA A 274 10.11 30.71 21.65
N GLU A 275 10.58 31.89 22.06
CA GLU A 275 11.83 32.50 21.55
C GLU A 275 13.11 31.84 22.08
N ASN A 276 13.09 30.65 22.65
CA ASN A 276 14.28 30.01 23.23
C ASN A 276 14.35 28.51 22.99
N SER A 277 14.35 28.04 21.72
CA SER A 277 14.92 26.72 21.41
C SER A 277 16.17 26.90 20.55
N ARG A 278 17.33 27.06 21.22
CA ARG A 278 18.64 26.97 20.55
C ARG A 278 18.80 25.58 19.98
N ILE A 279 18.77 25.48 18.64
CA ILE A 279 19.23 24.28 17.89
C ILE A 279 20.72 24.11 18.24
N PRO A 280 21.18 22.90 18.62
CA PRO A 280 22.61 22.70 18.86
C PRO A 280 23.39 23.03 17.59
N SER A 281 24.31 24.01 17.72
CA SER A 281 25.24 24.39 16.65
C SER A 281 26.17 23.20 16.38
N GLY A 282 26.02 22.57 15.22
CA GLY A 282 26.85 21.43 14.82
C GLY A 282 26.15 20.42 13.90
N LEU A 283 24.92 20.67 13.48
CA LEU A 283 24.25 19.87 12.47
C LEU A 283 24.40 20.54 11.10
N ASP A 284 25.09 19.88 10.16
CA ASP A 284 25.33 20.36 8.80
C ASP A 284 24.06 20.42 7.91
N TYR A 285 22.88 20.17 8.46
CA TYR A 285 21.61 20.10 7.73
C TYR A 285 20.53 20.94 8.39
N ASP A 286 19.95 21.83 7.58
CA ASP A 286 18.74 22.56 7.94
C ASP A 286 17.52 21.67 7.77
N PHE A 287 16.89 21.28 8.90
CA PHE A 287 15.67 20.51 8.93
C PHE A 287 14.40 21.38 8.85
N GLU A 288 14.42 22.51 8.15
CA GLU A 288 13.18 23.23 7.86
C GLU A 288 12.26 22.43 6.95
N GLY A 289 11.07 22.07 7.45
CA GLY A 289 10.07 21.28 6.73
C GLY A 289 10.23 19.76 6.84
N ILE A 290 9.38 19.06 6.12
CA ILE A 290 9.35 17.59 6.03
C ILE A 290 10.14 17.16 4.80
N ARG A 291 10.98 16.12 4.94
CA ARG A 291 11.64 15.45 3.81
C ARG A 291 11.00 14.10 3.55
N THR A 292 10.96 13.71 2.27
CA THR A 292 10.45 12.39 1.87
C THR A 292 11.52 11.66 1.06
N ILE A 293 11.91 10.47 1.53
CA ILE A 293 12.82 9.54 0.83
C ILE A 293 11.99 8.37 0.32
N LEU A 294 11.95 8.20 -0.98
CA LEU A 294 11.40 7.02 -1.63
C LEU A 294 12.53 6.00 -1.84
N GLY A 295 12.24 4.73 -1.69
CA GLY A 295 13.23 3.69 -1.95
C GLY A 295 12.65 2.52 -2.71
N SER A 296 13.41 2.00 -3.67
CA SER A 296 13.05 0.81 -4.43
C SER A 296 14.25 0.21 -5.15
N ALA A 297 14.19 -1.11 -5.39
CA ALA A 297 15.07 -1.78 -6.34
C ALA A 297 14.49 -1.76 -7.77
N THR A 298 13.18 -1.59 -7.86
CA THR A 298 12.41 -1.53 -9.10
C THR A 298 11.45 -0.33 -9.01
N PRO A 299 11.95 0.91 -9.06
CA PRO A 299 11.14 2.10 -8.89
C PRO A 299 10.07 2.19 -9.97
N SER A 300 8.92 2.78 -9.63
CA SER A 300 7.90 3.04 -10.63
C SER A 300 8.42 4.02 -11.69
N VAL A 301 8.03 3.79 -12.95
CA VAL A 301 8.39 4.66 -14.09
C VAL A 301 8.02 6.12 -13.80
N VAL A 302 6.90 6.34 -13.12
CA VAL A 302 6.44 7.68 -12.73
C VAL A 302 7.37 8.32 -11.70
N SER A 303 7.80 7.59 -10.67
CA SER A 303 8.70 8.13 -9.65
C SER A 303 10.09 8.39 -10.24
N TYR A 304 10.61 7.48 -11.03
CA TYR A 304 11.91 7.64 -11.71
C TYR A 304 11.94 8.93 -12.57
N HIS A 305 10.89 9.17 -13.34
CA HIS A 305 10.82 10.35 -14.22
C HIS A 305 10.64 11.67 -13.45
N LYS A 306 9.81 11.68 -12.38
CA LYS A 306 9.38 12.93 -11.72
C LYS A 306 10.18 13.33 -10.49
N ILE A 307 10.92 12.40 -9.91
CA ILE A 307 11.62 12.61 -8.64
C ILE A 307 13.13 12.56 -8.87
N PRO A 308 13.91 13.53 -8.36
CA PRO A 308 15.36 13.44 -8.36
C PRO A 308 15.81 12.11 -7.71
N HIS A 309 16.63 11.35 -8.41
CA HIS A 309 17.00 10.02 -7.93
C HIS A 309 18.51 9.83 -7.85
N PHE A 310 18.93 8.98 -6.92
CA PHE A 310 20.32 8.52 -6.77
C PHE A 310 20.38 7.04 -7.05
N ARG A 311 21.23 6.65 -8.03
CA ARG A 311 21.44 5.26 -8.40
C ARG A 311 22.48 4.62 -7.49
N LEU A 312 22.04 3.70 -6.62
CA LEU A 312 22.89 2.93 -5.71
C LEU A 312 23.11 1.54 -6.30
N LYS A 313 24.16 1.41 -7.16
CA LYS A 313 24.52 0.17 -7.82
C LYS A 313 25.35 -0.75 -6.91
N GLY A 314 25.19 -2.05 -7.11
CA GLY A 314 25.96 -3.08 -6.44
C GLY A 314 25.31 -3.63 -5.18
N THR A 315 25.83 -4.75 -4.72
CA THR A 315 25.38 -5.47 -3.53
C THR A 315 26.53 -5.68 -2.57
N PHE A 316 26.26 -5.79 -1.27
CA PHE A 316 27.29 -6.09 -0.26
C PHE A 316 27.92 -7.47 -0.44
N PHE A 317 27.17 -8.38 -1.03
CA PHE A 317 27.63 -9.74 -1.27
C PHE A 317 27.92 -9.93 -2.75
N THR A 318 29.06 -10.52 -3.08
CA THR A 318 29.37 -10.95 -4.45
C THR A 318 28.44 -12.11 -4.79
N SER A 319 27.34 -11.82 -5.45
CA SER A 319 26.38 -12.83 -5.90
C SER A 319 26.26 -12.77 -7.42
N SER A 320 26.36 -13.94 -8.07
CA SER A 320 26.03 -14.09 -9.49
C SER A 320 24.71 -14.84 -9.63
N LYS A 321 23.92 -14.47 -10.63
CA LYS A 321 22.65 -15.13 -10.92
C LYS A 321 22.66 -15.67 -12.33
N GLU A 322 22.30 -16.93 -12.45
CA GLU A 322 22.06 -17.60 -13.72
C GLU A 322 20.57 -17.64 -13.98
N PHE A 323 20.13 -17.08 -15.11
CA PHE A 323 18.73 -17.13 -15.53
C PHE A 323 18.53 -18.22 -16.55
N LEU A 324 17.55 -19.07 -16.30
CA LEU A 324 17.16 -20.18 -17.16
C LEU A 324 15.67 -20.01 -17.54
N PHE A 325 15.34 -20.31 -18.78
CA PHE A 325 13.98 -20.16 -19.29
C PHE A 325 13.38 -21.53 -19.61
N ASP A 326 12.16 -21.74 -19.15
CA ASP A 326 11.39 -22.95 -19.37
C ASP A 326 10.14 -22.62 -20.20
N HIS A 327 10.05 -23.16 -21.40
CA HIS A 327 8.94 -22.93 -22.34
C HIS A 327 7.79 -23.93 -22.21
N SER A 328 7.87 -24.82 -21.23
CA SER A 328 6.80 -25.80 -21.00
C SER A 328 5.52 -25.14 -20.49
N PRO A 329 4.36 -25.80 -20.67
CA PRO A 329 3.09 -25.31 -20.09
C PRO A 329 3.18 -25.10 -18.58
N LEU A 330 2.34 -24.20 -18.05
CA LEU A 330 2.30 -23.87 -16.62
C LEU A 330 2.24 -25.13 -15.74
N GLY A 331 3.26 -25.35 -14.94
CA GLY A 331 3.35 -26.50 -14.03
C GLY A 331 4.79 -26.93 -13.75
N LEU A 332 4.97 -28.15 -13.28
CA LEU A 332 6.27 -28.75 -13.01
C LEU A 332 6.81 -29.45 -14.25
N SER A 333 7.78 -28.86 -14.92
CA SER A 333 8.52 -29.49 -15.99
C SER A 333 9.63 -30.40 -15.48
N ASN A 334 10.16 -31.27 -16.36
CA ASN A 334 11.33 -32.08 -16.03
C ASN A 334 12.56 -31.22 -15.71
N MET A 335 12.71 -30.07 -16.37
CA MET A 335 13.77 -29.11 -16.11
C MET A 335 13.66 -28.57 -14.66
N ILE A 336 12.50 -28.12 -14.24
CA ILE A 336 12.26 -27.61 -12.89
C ILE A 336 12.52 -28.70 -11.84
N ILE A 337 12.01 -29.92 -12.06
CA ILE A 337 12.17 -31.04 -11.13
C ILE A 337 13.66 -31.42 -11.01
N SER A 338 14.43 -31.49 -12.11
CA SER A 338 15.85 -31.85 -12.07
C SER A 338 16.68 -30.82 -11.30
N HIS A 339 16.42 -29.52 -11.50
CA HIS A 339 17.12 -28.47 -10.75
C HIS A 339 16.76 -28.46 -9.27
N LEU A 340 15.48 -28.70 -8.92
CA LEU A 340 15.06 -28.84 -7.53
C LEU A 340 15.76 -30.05 -6.87
N ALA A 341 15.82 -31.20 -7.52
CA ALA A 341 16.51 -32.37 -7.00
C ALA A 341 18.00 -32.08 -6.75
N ALA A 342 18.70 -31.44 -7.69
CA ALA A 342 20.12 -31.07 -7.52
C ALA A 342 20.34 -30.12 -6.32
N VAL A 343 19.46 -29.14 -6.13
CA VAL A 343 19.54 -28.21 -4.98
C VAL A 343 19.32 -28.95 -3.65
N LEU A 344 18.40 -29.90 -3.60
CA LEU A 344 18.15 -30.72 -2.41
C LEU A 344 19.32 -31.66 -2.09
N GLU A 345 19.95 -32.28 -3.10
CA GLU A 345 21.15 -33.08 -2.94
C GLU A 345 22.32 -32.26 -2.39
N ALA A 346 22.45 -31.00 -2.81
CA ALA A 346 23.41 -30.03 -2.29
C ALA A 346 23.06 -29.50 -0.88
N LYS A 347 21.97 -29.95 -0.25
CA LYS A 347 21.44 -29.47 1.03
C LYS A 347 21.17 -27.96 1.03
N LYS A 348 20.75 -27.44 -0.10
CA LYS A 348 20.31 -26.05 -0.31
C LYS A 348 18.80 -25.97 -0.36
N GLN A 349 18.28 -24.77 -0.38
CA GLN A 349 16.85 -24.49 -0.37
C GLN A 349 16.37 -23.85 -1.67
N ALA A 350 15.09 -24.03 -1.95
CA ALA A 350 14.45 -23.41 -3.10
C ALA A 350 13.17 -22.64 -2.71
N VAL A 351 12.85 -21.63 -3.51
CA VAL A 351 11.57 -20.94 -3.46
C VAL A 351 10.85 -21.09 -4.79
N ILE A 352 9.55 -21.38 -4.76
CA ILE A 352 8.72 -21.48 -5.97
C ILE A 352 7.62 -20.43 -5.85
N PHE A 353 7.61 -19.52 -6.79
CA PHE A 353 6.62 -18.47 -6.88
C PHE A 353 5.55 -18.81 -7.89
N LEU A 354 4.29 -18.63 -7.47
CA LEU A 354 3.12 -18.68 -8.32
C LEU A 354 2.27 -17.43 -8.07
N PRO A 355 2.03 -16.55 -9.07
CA PRO A 355 1.34 -15.27 -8.86
C PRO A 355 -0.13 -15.43 -8.45
N THR A 356 -0.76 -16.53 -8.85
CA THR A 356 -2.15 -16.83 -8.49
C THR A 356 -2.24 -17.39 -7.07
N ARG A 357 -3.08 -16.79 -6.23
CA ARG A 357 -3.34 -17.29 -4.88
C ARG A 357 -3.91 -18.71 -4.94
N GLY A 358 -3.40 -19.59 -4.10
CA GLY A 358 -3.60 -21.01 -4.14
C GLY A 358 -5.00 -21.56 -3.97
N ASN A 359 -5.98 -20.71 -3.66
CA ASN A 359 -7.35 -21.14 -3.39
C ASN A 359 -8.40 -20.54 -4.34
N PHE A 360 -7.98 -19.87 -5.43
CA PHE A 360 -8.91 -19.36 -6.43
C PHE A 360 -9.25 -20.44 -7.48
N LYS A 361 -9.57 -21.64 -7.02
CA LYS A 361 -10.10 -22.67 -7.90
C LYS A 361 -11.55 -22.36 -8.18
N VAL A 362 -11.84 -22.01 -9.42
CA VAL A 362 -13.21 -21.97 -9.90
C VAL A 362 -13.65 -23.41 -10.13
N LEU A 363 -14.74 -23.84 -9.52
CA LEU A 363 -15.35 -25.10 -9.87
C LEU A 363 -16.08 -24.96 -11.20
N LEU A 364 -15.83 -25.90 -12.08
CA LEU A 364 -16.57 -26.07 -13.33
C LEU A 364 -17.24 -27.44 -13.33
N CYS A 365 -18.45 -27.50 -13.84
CA CYS A 365 -19.07 -28.75 -14.13
C CYS A 365 -18.36 -29.41 -15.33
N LYS A 366 -17.99 -30.68 -15.20
CA LYS A 366 -17.28 -31.43 -16.25
C LYS A 366 -18.17 -31.66 -17.47
N ASP A 367 -19.47 -31.79 -17.23
CA ASP A 367 -20.41 -32.18 -18.27
C ASP A 367 -20.94 -31.01 -19.10
N CYS A 368 -21.20 -29.84 -18.46
CA CYS A 368 -21.75 -28.67 -19.14
C CYS A 368 -20.85 -27.44 -19.15
N GLY A 369 -19.66 -27.48 -18.52
CA GLY A 369 -18.70 -26.39 -18.49
C GLY A 369 -19.11 -25.18 -17.63
N LYS A 370 -20.30 -25.16 -17.01
CA LYS A 370 -20.75 -24.04 -16.22
C LYS A 370 -19.96 -23.90 -14.90
N SER A 371 -19.65 -22.67 -14.56
CA SER A 371 -19.02 -22.27 -13.29
C SER A 371 -20.06 -21.88 -12.24
N PHE A 372 -19.68 -21.97 -10.97
CA PHE A 372 -20.52 -21.56 -9.84
C PHE A 372 -20.32 -20.08 -9.55
N SER A 373 -21.31 -19.28 -9.91
CA SER A 373 -21.27 -17.82 -9.74
C SER A 373 -21.88 -17.39 -8.40
N CYS A 374 -21.39 -16.26 -7.88
CA CYS A 374 -21.98 -15.67 -6.68
C CYS A 374 -23.37 -15.07 -6.98
N PRO A 375 -24.39 -15.33 -6.17
CA PRO A 375 -25.74 -14.77 -6.40
C PRO A 375 -25.77 -13.23 -6.23
N PHE A 376 -24.82 -12.63 -5.53
CA PHE A 376 -24.75 -11.19 -5.26
C PHE A 376 -23.68 -10.46 -6.09
N CYS A 377 -22.91 -11.19 -6.91
CA CYS A 377 -21.82 -10.62 -7.70
C CYS A 377 -21.72 -11.34 -9.05
N ALA A 378 -21.40 -10.59 -10.11
CA ALA A 378 -21.15 -11.17 -11.44
C ALA A 378 -19.74 -11.78 -11.53
N VAL A 379 -19.39 -12.64 -10.56
CA VAL A 379 -18.09 -13.33 -10.50
C VAL A 379 -18.25 -14.75 -10.03
N ASN A 380 -17.35 -15.62 -10.48
CA ASN A 380 -17.29 -16.99 -10.00
C ASN A 380 -16.81 -17.05 -8.55
N MET A 381 -17.39 -17.94 -7.77
CA MET A 381 -16.94 -18.22 -6.41
C MET A 381 -15.69 -19.10 -6.41
N SER A 382 -14.85 -18.90 -5.41
CA SER A 382 -13.60 -19.65 -5.23
C SER A 382 -13.78 -20.81 -4.27
N LEU A 383 -13.20 -21.96 -4.61
CA LEU A 383 -13.20 -23.14 -3.76
C LEU A 383 -12.21 -22.97 -2.60
N HIS A 384 -12.69 -23.06 -1.38
CA HIS A 384 -11.90 -23.17 -0.15
C HIS A 384 -11.94 -24.61 0.36
N LYS A 385 -10.96 -25.43 -0.05
CA LYS A 385 -10.92 -26.87 0.31
C LYS A 385 -10.94 -27.10 1.82
N ASN A 386 -10.18 -26.34 2.59
CA ASN A 386 -10.09 -26.48 4.06
C ASN A 386 -11.42 -26.17 4.77
N ALA A 387 -12.25 -25.32 4.18
CA ALA A 387 -13.56 -24.96 4.71
C ALA A 387 -14.71 -25.77 4.05
N ASN A 388 -14.41 -26.63 3.09
CA ASN A 388 -15.36 -27.36 2.25
C ASN A 388 -16.48 -26.46 1.72
N ALA A 389 -16.13 -25.25 1.24
CA ALA A 389 -17.07 -24.22 0.85
C ALA A 389 -16.60 -23.44 -0.39
N LEU A 390 -17.58 -22.89 -1.11
CA LEU A 390 -17.38 -21.86 -2.12
C LEU A 390 -17.50 -20.49 -1.47
N LYS A 391 -16.57 -19.57 -1.76
CA LYS A 391 -16.59 -18.21 -1.20
C LYS A 391 -16.41 -17.16 -2.29
N CYS A 392 -17.23 -16.11 -2.22
CA CYS A 392 -17.07 -14.92 -3.02
C CYS A 392 -16.09 -13.95 -2.32
N HIS A 393 -14.96 -13.64 -2.94
CA HIS A 393 -13.97 -12.72 -2.37
C HIS A 393 -14.33 -11.23 -2.50
N TYR A 394 -15.43 -10.90 -3.20
CA TYR A 394 -15.90 -9.53 -3.37
C TYR A 394 -16.91 -9.11 -2.30
N CYS A 395 -17.90 -9.98 -2.01
CA CYS A 395 -18.93 -9.66 -1.01
C CYS A 395 -18.83 -10.52 0.26
N GLY A 396 -17.93 -11.52 0.29
CA GLY A 396 -17.77 -12.42 1.44
C GLY A 396 -18.83 -13.53 1.53
N PHE A 397 -19.78 -13.61 0.60
CA PHE A 397 -20.78 -14.68 0.56
C PHE A 397 -20.08 -16.04 0.50
N SER A 398 -20.59 -17.01 1.28
CA SER A 398 -20.09 -18.38 1.33
C SER A 398 -21.26 -19.36 1.22
N SER A 399 -21.08 -20.42 0.42
CA SER A 399 -22.01 -21.52 0.30
C SER A 399 -21.30 -22.86 0.49
N PRO A 400 -21.98 -23.91 0.96
CA PRO A 400 -21.42 -25.25 0.98
C PRO A 400 -20.95 -25.70 -0.41
N LEU A 401 -20.05 -26.68 -0.45
CA LEU A 401 -19.62 -27.28 -1.71
C LEU A 401 -20.79 -28.04 -2.32
N PRO A 402 -21.22 -27.74 -3.55
CA PRO A 402 -22.31 -28.48 -4.20
C PRO A 402 -21.89 -29.91 -4.52
N SER A 403 -22.80 -30.86 -4.31
CA SER A 403 -22.59 -32.29 -4.65
C SER A 403 -22.84 -32.59 -6.14
N SER A 404 -23.59 -31.72 -6.80
CA SER A 404 -23.93 -31.81 -8.22
C SER A 404 -24.04 -30.43 -8.87
N CYS A 405 -23.99 -30.39 -10.19
CA CYS A 405 -24.19 -29.18 -10.95
C CYS A 405 -25.66 -28.74 -10.93
N GLU A 406 -25.93 -27.53 -10.45
CA GLU A 406 -27.29 -26.96 -10.42
C GLU A 406 -27.93 -26.79 -11.79
N HIS A 407 -27.12 -26.78 -12.87
CA HIS A 407 -27.63 -26.60 -14.24
C HIS A 407 -27.96 -27.89 -14.97
N CYS A 408 -27.10 -28.92 -14.84
CA CYS A 408 -27.27 -30.16 -15.61
C CYS A 408 -27.35 -31.43 -14.74
N GLY A 409 -27.28 -31.31 -13.41
CA GLY A 409 -27.25 -32.45 -12.49
C GLY A 409 -25.94 -33.24 -12.47
N GLY A 410 -24.95 -32.87 -13.27
CA GLY A 410 -23.64 -33.54 -13.32
C GLY A 410 -22.96 -33.61 -11.97
N SER A 411 -22.40 -34.76 -11.62
CA SER A 411 -21.83 -35.03 -10.28
C SER A 411 -20.33 -34.73 -10.16
N VAL A 412 -19.62 -34.57 -11.28
CA VAL A 412 -18.16 -34.41 -11.29
C VAL A 412 -17.78 -32.97 -11.51
N LEU A 413 -17.22 -32.32 -10.46
CA LEU A 413 -16.74 -30.95 -10.46
C LEU A 413 -15.23 -30.94 -10.58
N GLN A 414 -14.68 -30.14 -11.51
CA GLN A 414 -13.24 -30.03 -11.74
C GLN A 414 -12.74 -28.58 -11.55
N SER A 415 -11.59 -28.42 -10.90
CA SER A 415 -10.92 -27.14 -10.75
C SER A 415 -9.98 -26.85 -11.93
N GLN A 416 -9.99 -25.65 -12.49
CA GLN A 416 -9.25 -25.31 -13.71
C GLN A 416 -7.85 -24.73 -13.53
N LYS A 417 -7.45 -24.22 -12.36
CA LYS A 417 -6.15 -23.55 -12.21
C LYS A 417 -5.25 -24.23 -11.18
N ILE A 418 -3.95 -24.30 -11.50
CA ILE A 418 -2.93 -24.75 -10.56
C ILE A 418 -2.77 -23.67 -9.48
N GLY A 419 -2.99 -24.06 -8.22
CA GLY A 419 -2.76 -23.20 -7.05
C GLY A 419 -1.60 -23.69 -6.21
N THR A 420 -1.19 -22.90 -5.18
CA THR A 420 -0.09 -23.26 -4.28
C THR A 420 -0.28 -24.62 -3.60
N SER A 421 -1.52 -24.99 -3.26
CA SER A 421 -1.83 -26.29 -2.64
C SER A 421 -1.66 -27.46 -3.61
N GLU A 422 -2.05 -27.29 -4.88
CA GLU A 422 -1.89 -28.31 -5.89
C GLU A 422 -0.43 -28.46 -6.31
N LEU A 423 0.25 -27.32 -6.50
CA LEU A 423 1.68 -27.31 -6.78
C LEU A 423 2.47 -28.01 -5.67
N LYS A 424 2.08 -27.83 -4.40
CA LYS A 424 2.67 -28.56 -3.28
C LYS A 424 2.45 -30.07 -3.41
N LEU A 425 1.24 -30.55 -3.72
CA LEU A 425 0.95 -31.98 -3.91
C LEU A 425 1.74 -32.57 -5.09
N MET A 426 1.85 -31.83 -6.20
CA MET A 426 2.68 -32.26 -7.35
C MET A 426 4.15 -32.40 -6.95
N LEU A 427 4.67 -31.45 -6.19
CA LEU A 427 6.05 -31.48 -5.67
C LEU A 427 6.28 -32.63 -4.70
N GLU A 428 5.36 -32.87 -3.77
CA GLU A 428 5.43 -34.01 -2.83
C GLU A 428 5.43 -35.37 -3.55
N SER A 429 4.70 -35.47 -4.67
CA SER A 429 4.72 -36.66 -5.52
C SER A 429 6.03 -36.79 -6.31
N ALA A 430 6.57 -35.69 -6.85
CA ALA A 430 7.80 -35.71 -7.65
C ALA A 430 9.06 -35.81 -6.79
N LEU A 431 9.04 -35.25 -5.58
CA LEU A 431 10.17 -35.17 -4.64
C LEU A 431 9.75 -35.67 -3.25
N PRO A 432 9.51 -36.98 -3.03
CA PRO A 432 8.90 -37.49 -1.80
C PRO A 432 9.73 -37.27 -0.52
N LYS A 433 11.04 -37.01 -0.64
CA LYS A 433 11.93 -36.77 0.50
C LYS A 433 12.00 -35.28 0.89
N ALA A 434 11.49 -34.38 0.06
CA ALA A 434 11.56 -32.94 0.29
C ALA A 434 10.51 -32.48 1.30
N LYS A 435 10.90 -31.62 2.21
CA LYS A 435 10.00 -30.95 3.15
C LYS A 435 9.49 -29.64 2.55
N ILE A 436 8.23 -29.63 2.14
CA ILE A 436 7.62 -28.55 1.36
C ILE A 436 6.60 -27.81 2.22
N ALA A 437 6.73 -26.50 2.32
CA ALA A 437 5.76 -25.66 3.02
C ALA A 437 5.14 -24.60 2.10
N LYS A 438 3.88 -24.23 2.40
CA LYS A 438 3.20 -23.12 1.73
C LYS A 438 3.44 -21.81 2.43
N PHE A 439 3.67 -20.77 1.65
CA PHE A 439 3.87 -19.40 2.10
C PHE A 439 2.82 -18.47 1.47
N ASP A 440 1.58 -18.61 1.94
CA ASP A 440 0.45 -17.80 1.48
C ASP A 440 -0.39 -17.28 2.67
N ARG A 441 -1.32 -16.35 2.39
CA ARG A 441 -2.16 -15.74 3.43
C ARG A 441 -3.16 -16.70 4.07
N ASP A 442 -3.49 -17.77 3.41
CA ASP A 442 -4.48 -18.76 3.91
C ASP A 442 -3.83 -19.67 4.96
N GLU A 443 -2.55 -19.96 4.80
CA GLU A 443 -1.75 -20.72 5.78
C GLU A 443 -1.28 -19.81 6.92
N ILE A 444 -0.79 -18.61 6.58
CA ILE A 444 -0.20 -17.67 7.53
C ILE A 444 -1.24 -16.66 8.01
N THR A 445 -2.05 -17.09 8.96
CA THR A 445 -3.14 -16.27 9.52
C THR A 445 -2.70 -15.37 10.68
N THR A 446 -1.54 -15.67 11.33
CA THR A 446 -1.02 -14.93 12.49
C THR A 446 0.45 -14.60 12.34
N ALA A 447 0.92 -13.54 13.04
CA ALA A 447 2.34 -13.17 13.08
C ALA A 447 3.22 -14.30 13.64
N LYS A 448 2.72 -15.05 14.65
CA LYS A 448 3.45 -16.18 15.25
C LYS A 448 3.67 -17.32 14.24
N LYS A 449 2.65 -17.65 13.43
CA LYS A 449 2.80 -18.66 12.37
C LYS A 449 3.84 -18.22 11.33
N LEU A 450 3.84 -16.93 10.95
CA LEU A 450 4.85 -16.37 10.05
C LEU A 450 6.25 -16.50 10.64
N GLU A 451 6.45 -16.11 11.89
CA GLU A 451 7.75 -16.17 12.56
C GLU A 451 8.25 -17.62 12.66
N THR A 452 7.38 -18.56 13.06
CA THR A 452 7.72 -19.98 13.15
C THR A 452 8.13 -20.53 11.79
N LEU A 453 7.36 -20.27 10.73
CA LEU A 453 7.64 -20.80 9.40
C LEU A 453 8.96 -20.25 8.83
N LEU A 454 9.20 -18.94 8.99
CA LEU A 454 10.46 -18.31 8.56
C LEU A 454 11.67 -18.85 9.34
N LYS A 455 11.49 -19.08 10.65
CA LYS A 455 12.52 -19.70 11.48
C LYS A 455 12.82 -21.13 11.03
N ASP A 456 11.79 -21.96 10.86
CA ASP A 456 11.95 -23.35 10.44
C ASP A 456 12.56 -23.44 9.03
N PHE A 457 12.27 -22.50 8.14
CA PHE A 457 12.91 -22.43 6.83
C PHE A 457 14.39 -22.03 6.96
N ASN A 458 14.72 -20.98 7.69
CA ASN A 458 16.11 -20.54 7.88
C ASN A 458 16.95 -21.56 8.68
N ASP A 459 16.33 -22.33 9.56
CA ASP A 459 16.97 -23.44 10.31
C ASP A 459 17.17 -24.72 9.44
N GLY A 460 16.77 -24.71 8.16
CA GLY A 460 16.90 -25.86 7.24
C GLY A 460 15.93 -27.00 7.51
N LYS A 461 14.85 -26.78 8.27
CA LYS A 461 13.81 -27.80 8.50
C LYS A 461 12.81 -27.91 7.35
N ILE A 462 12.78 -26.93 6.46
CA ILE A 462 11.96 -26.85 5.26
C ILE A 462 12.90 -26.64 4.09
N ASP A 463 12.75 -27.44 3.05
CA ASP A 463 13.61 -27.43 1.87
C ASP A 463 13.07 -26.52 0.76
N ILE A 464 11.74 -26.52 0.56
CA ILE A 464 11.08 -25.76 -0.50
C ILE A 464 9.93 -24.93 0.07
N LEU A 465 9.94 -23.62 -0.20
CA LEU A 465 8.79 -22.75 0.02
C LEU A 465 8.02 -22.51 -1.28
N VAL A 466 6.74 -22.84 -1.27
CA VAL A 466 5.82 -22.55 -2.38
C VAL A 466 4.91 -21.39 -1.96
N GLY A 467 4.91 -20.30 -2.71
CA GLY A 467 4.10 -19.15 -2.28
C GLY A 467 3.77 -18.14 -3.36
N THR A 468 3.03 -17.12 -2.93
CA THR A 468 2.56 -16.02 -3.77
C THR A 468 3.37 -14.76 -3.49
N GLN A 469 2.83 -13.58 -3.76
CA GLN A 469 3.47 -12.28 -3.52
C GLN A 469 4.09 -12.09 -2.12
N MET A 470 3.74 -12.93 -1.13
CA MET A 470 4.41 -12.89 0.17
C MET A 470 5.89 -13.29 0.09
N LEU A 471 6.26 -14.20 -0.84
CA LEU A 471 7.66 -14.61 -1.05
C LEU A 471 8.55 -13.47 -1.58
N SER A 472 7.99 -12.55 -2.37
CA SER A 472 8.75 -11.47 -2.98
C SER A 472 9.16 -10.38 -1.99
N LYS A 473 8.52 -10.28 -0.80
CA LYS A 473 8.60 -9.10 0.07
C LYS A 473 9.29 -9.38 1.41
N GLY A 474 10.24 -8.51 1.78
CA GLY A 474 10.67 -8.21 3.15
C GLY A 474 11.29 -9.31 4.01
N HIS A 475 11.55 -10.51 3.48
CA HIS A 475 12.09 -11.62 4.26
C HIS A 475 13.53 -11.94 3.85
N ASP A 476 14.37 -12.26 4.83
CA ASP A 476 15.74 -12.71 4.59
C ASP A 476 15.77 -14.24 4.55
N TYR A 477 16.20 -14.76 3.40
CA TYR A 477 16.42 -16.19 3.19
C TYR A 477 17.93 -16.42 3.04
N HIS A 478 18.52 -17.25 3.92
CA HIS A 478 19.99 -17.37 4.00
C HIS A 478 20.57 -18.44 3.08
N ASN A 479 19.80 -19.50 2.78
CA ASN A 479 20.31 -20.69 2.08
C ASN A 479 19.58 -21.01 0.77
N VAL A 480 18.85 -20.04 0.20
CA VAL A 480 18.12 -20.24 -1.05
C VAL A 480 19.07 -20.11 -2.23
N GLU A 481 19.24 -21.19 -2.98
CA GLU A 481 20.06 -21.24 -4.20
C GLU A 481 19.22 -21.18 -5.47
N LEU A 482 17.98 -21.70 -5.44
CA LEU A 482 17.09 -21.74 -6.59
C LEU A 482 15.80 -20.97 -6.34
N ALA A 483 15.43 -20.09 -7.27
CA ALA A 483 14.12 -19.50 -7.38
C ALA A 483 13.43 -19.96 -8.66
N VAL A 484 12.22 -20.50 -8.55
CA VAL A 484 11.38 -20.87 -9.71
C VAL A 484 10.20 -19.91 -9.79
N ILE A 485 9.98 -19.33 -10.94
CA ILE A 485 8.92 -18.34 -11.17
C ILE A 485 7.98 -18.89 -12.24
N LEU A 486 6.72 -19.11 -11.85
CA LEU A 486 5.68 -19.67 -12.69
C LEU A 486 4.60 -18.63 -13.00
N GLY A 487 3.99 -18.72 -14.18
CA GLY A 487 2.73 -18.02 -14.50
C GLY A 487 2.81 -16.49 -14.68
N LEU A 488 3.97 -15.94 -15.04
CA LEU A 488 4.11 -14.51 -15.30
C LEU A 488 3.47 -14.03 -16.60
N ASP A 489 3.28 -14.90 -17.57
CA ASP A 489 2.68 -14.55 -18.87
C ASP A 489 1.23 -14.06 -18.71
N GLU A 490 0.47 -14.61 -17.76
CA GLU A 490 -0.86 -14.10 -17.43
C GLU A 490 -0.81 -12.65 -16.94
N HIS A 491 0.25 -12.25 -16.23
CA HIS A 491 0.44 -10.87 -15.75
C HIS A 491 0.83 -9.91 -16.88
N LEU A 492 1.66 -10.36 -17.81
CA LEU A 492 2.02 -9.59 -19.01
C LEU A 492 0.81 -9.36 -19.93
N ALA A 493 -0.10 -10.34 -20.01
CA ALA A 493 -1.31 -10.25 -20.82
C ALA A 493 -2.42 -9.38 -20.22
N HIS A 494 -2.23 -8.83 -19.02
CA HIS A 494 -3.24 -7.94 -18.42
C HIS A 494 -3.41 -6.67 -19.22
N ALA A 495 -4.66 -6.23 -19.43
CA ALA A 495 -5.01 -4.97 -20.08
C ALA A 495 -4.76 -3.74 -19.15
N ASP A 496 -3.53 -3.59 -18.70
CA ASP A 496 -3.04 -2.47 -17.88
C ASP A 496 -1.70 -2.00 -18.49
N PHE A 497 -1.58 -0.72 -18.81
CA PHE A 497 -0.35 -0.15 -19.39
C PHE A 497 0.89 -0.39 -18.51
N ARG A 498 0.74 -0.74 -17.24
CA ARG A 498 1.80 -1.09 -16.30
C ARG A 498 2.06 -2.60 -16.21
N ALA A 499 1.43 -3.43 -17.05
CA ALA A 499 1.56 -4.88 -16.94
C ALA A 499 3.03 -5.33 -17.02
N SER A 500 3.79 -4.80 -17.98
CA SER A 500 5.22 -5.07 -18.16
C SER A 500 6.04 -4.61 -16.95
N GLU A 501 5.83 -3.38 -16.47
CA GLU A 501 6.49 -2.81 -15.29
C GLU A 501 6.28 -3.68 -14.03
N LYS A 502 5.03 -4.02 -13.75
CA LYS A 502 4.66 -4.83 -12.58
C LYS A 502 5.23 -6.24 -12.66
N THR A 503 5.19 -6.86 -13.84
CA THR A 503 5.65 -8.22 -14.05
C THR A 503 7.16 -8.32 -13.94
N LEU A 504 7.90 -7.40 -14.56
CA LEU A 504 9.35 -7.35 -14.46
C LEU A 504 9.83 -7.06 -13.03
N ALA A 505 9.20 -6.08 -12.35
CA ALA A 505 9.50 -5.78 -10.95
C ALA A 505 9.30 -7.00 -10.04
N LEU A 506 8.22 -7.75 -10.25
CA LEU A 506 7.92 -8.97 -9.52
C LEU A 506 8.95 -10.07 -9.80
N ALA A 507 9.32 -10.29 -11.06
CA ALA A 507 10.35 -11.26 -11.44
C ALA A 507 11.70 -10.92 -10.77
N MET A 508 12.13 -9.67 -10.82
CA MET A 508 13.38 -9.22 -10.20
C MET A 508 13.36 -9.33 -8.67
N GLN A 509 12.24 -9.03 -8.02
CA GLN A 509 12.10 -9.18 -6.57
C GLN A 509 12.26 -10.63 -6.12
N ILE A 510 11.68 -11.59 -6.89
CA ILE A 510 11.78 -13.00 -6.57
C ILE A 510 13.18 -13.53 -6.93
N ALA A 511 13.72 -13.15 -8.07
CA ALA A 511 15.11 -13.45 -8.44
C ALA A 511 16.09 -12.93 -7.37
N GLY A 512 15.79 -11.81 -6.73
CA GLY A 512 16.54 -11.27 -5.60
C GLY A 512 16.54 -12.15 -4.35
N ARG A 513 15.75 -13.23 -4.29
CA ARG A 513 15.72 -14.17 -3.16
C ARG A 513 16.72 -15.31 -3.31
N ALA A 514 17.10 -15.68 -4.54
CA ALA A 514 18.10 -16.69 -4.78
C ALA A 514 19.52 -16.09 -4.74
N GLY A 515 20.46 -16.85 -4.20
CA GLY A 515 21.90 -16.55 -4.26
C GLY A 515 22.32 -15.28 -3.53
N ARG A 516 21.73 -14.93 -2.39
CA ARG A 516 22.13 -13.71 -1.65
C ARG A 516 23.56 -13.73 -1.16
N ALA A 517 24.07 -14.89 -0.80
CA ALA A 517 25.44 -15.07 -0.27
C ALA A 517 26.33 -15.93 -1.19
N SER A 518 25.83 -16.37 -2.35
CA SER A 518 26.53 -17.30 -3.24
C SER A 518 26.00 -17.17 -4.67
N HIS A 519 26.35 -18.14 -5.53
CA HIS A 519 25.75 -18.30 -6.84
C HIS A 519 24.29 -18.74 -6.71
N GLY A 520 23.36 -18.06 -7.42
CA GLY A 520 21.94 -18.38 -7.42
C GLY A 520 21.42 -18.69 -8.82
N LYS A 521 20.49 -19.63 -8.92
CA LYS A 521 19.80 -19.95 -10.16
C LYS A 521 18.34 -19.46 -10.11
N VAL A 522 17.87 -18.95 -11.23
CA VAL A 522 16.49 -18.48 -11.38
C VAL A 522 15.89 -19.11 -12.61
N ILE A 523 14.85 -19.92 -12.45
CA ILE A 523 14.11 -20.49 -13.57
C ILE A 523 12.81 -19.68 -13.74
N ILE A 524 12.61 -19.15 -14.94
CA ILE A 524 11.39 -18.44 -15.31
C ILE A 524 10.64 -19.26 -16.34
N GLN A 525 9.45 -19.75 -16.00
CA GLN A 525 8.58 -20.43 -16.94
C GLN A 525 7.75 -19.42 -17.71
N THR A 526 8.08 -19.21 -19.00
CA THR A 526 7.49 -18.17 -19.84
C THR A 526 7.64 -18.47 -21.32
N ALA A 527 6.67 -18.01 -22.11
CA ALA A 527 6.77 -17.92 -23.57
C ALA A 527 7.42 -16.58 -24.04
N GLN A 528 7.65 -15.63 -23.11
CA GLN A 528 8.15 -14.28 -23.40
C GLN A 528 9.61 -14.12 -22.98
N GLN A 529 10.47 -15.08 -23.34
CA GLN A 529 11.89 -15.09 -22.96
C GLN A 529 12.62 -13.81 -23.34
N GLU A 530 12.45 -13.32 -24.57
CA GLU A 530 13.11 -12.11 -25.08
C GLU A 530 12.87 -10.88 -24.21
N PHE A 531 11.63 -10.71 -23.69
CA PHE A 531 11.30 -9.63 -22.80
C PHE A 531 12.11 -9.70 -21.50
N PHE A 532 12.20 -10.87 -20.89
CA PHE A 532 12.93 -11.03 -19.63
C PHE A 532 14.45 -10.92 -19.84
N GLU A 533 15.00 -11.50 -20.90
CA GLU A 533 16.44 -11.40 -21.22
C GLU A 533 16.88 -9.95 -21.43
N SER A 534 16.05 -9.15 -22.09
CA SER A 534 16.35 -7.74 -22.37
C SER A 534 16.45 -6.89 -21.09
N TYR A 535 15.65 -7.19 -20.05
CA TYR A 535 15.46 -6.24 -18.94
C TYR A 535 15.81 -6.76 -17.55
N LEU A 536 15.98 -8.08 -17.33
CA LEU A 536 16.29 -8.63 -16.00
C LEU A 536 17.64 -8.15 -15.44
N SER A 537 18.59 -7.85 -16.31
CA SER A 537 19.91 -7.36 -15.92
C SER A 537 19.97 -5.85 -15.75
N ASP A 538 19.06 -5.09 -16.39
CA ASP A 538 19.04 -3.63 -16.34
C ASP A 538 17.61 -3.07 -16.35
N PHE A 539 17.06 -2.89 -15.13
CA PHE A 539 15.74 -2.28 -14.95
C PHE A 539 15.69 -0.82 -15.42
N GLU A 540 16.83 -0.13 -15.42
CA GLU A 540 16.91 1.26 -15.88
C GLU A 540 16.71 1.37 -17.39
N LEU A 541 17.21 0.38 -18.16
CA LEU A 541 16.92 0.27 -19.58
C LEU A 541 15.42 0.11 -19.83
N PHE A 542 14.78 -0.84 -19.11
CA PHE A 542 13.32 -1.01 -19.18
C PHE A 542 12.56 0.30 -18.93
N ILE A 543 12.95 1.06 -17.90
CA ILE A 543 12.27 2.34 -17.59
C ILE A 543 12.37 3.32 -18.76
N LYS A 544 13.53 3.39 -19.43
CA LYS A 544 13.73 4.30 -20.57
C LYS A 544 12.84 3.93 -21.74
N ASP A 545 12.84 2.66 -22.12
CA ASP A 545 11.98 2.15 -23.21
C ASP A 545 10.50 2.32 -22.88
N GLU A 546 10.11 2.05 -21.63
CA GLU A 546 8.74 2.20 -21.17
C GLU A 546 8.28 3.68 -21.17
N LEU A 547 9.16 4.63 -20.88
CA LEU A 547 8.86 6.07 -20.97
C LEU A 547 8.52 6.46 -22.41
N GLU A 548 9.27 6.00 -23.39
CA GLU A 548 9.00 6.27 -24.82
C GLU A 548 7.63 5.72 -25.24
N LEU A 549 7.29 4.50 -24.79
CA LEU A 549 6.00 3.88 -25.08
C LEU A 549 4.82 4.61 -24.44
N ARG A 550 5.01 5.29 -23.30
CA ARG A 550 3.94 5.99 -22.58
C ARG A 550 3.64 7.38 -23.12
N GLU A 551 4.57 7.99 -23.83
CA GLU A 551 4.39 9.34 -24.36
C GLU A 551 3.44 9.36 -25.56
N PRO A 552 2.49 10.30 -25.64
CA PRO A 552 2.05 11.26 -24.61
C PRO A 552 0.86 10.77 -23.76
N LEU A 553 0.43 9.53 -23.92
CA LEU A 553 -0.90 9.05 -23.55
C LEU A 553 -1.03 8.57 -22.10
N TYR A 554 0.08 8.13 -21.48
CA TYR A 554 0.05 7.51 -20.16
C TYR A 554 0.91 8.25 -19.14
N PRO A 555 0.71 8.02 -17.83
CA PRO A 555 1.61 8.53 -16.80
C PRO A 555 3.06 8.07 -17.04
N PRO A 556 4.07 8.98 -16.93
CA PRO A 556 4.04 10.30 -16.27
C PRO A 556 3.57 11.48 -17.08
N PHE A 557 3.34 11.36 -18.40
CA PHE A 557 3.05 12.46 -19.33
C PHE A 557 1.58 12.90 -19.30
N ALA A 558 0.69 11.95 -19.12
CA ALA A 558 -0.73 12.21 -18.88
C ALA A 558 -1.16 11.71 -17.50
N ARG A 559 -2.36 12.03 -17.09
CA ARG A 559 -2.98 11.56 -15.86
C ARG A 559 -4.28 10.88 -16.17
N LEU A 560 -4.60 9.88 -15.37
CA LEU A 560 -5.81 9.09 -15.54
C LEU A 560 -6.71 9.25 -14.31
N SER A 561 -8.00 9.19 -14.52
CA SER A 561 -8.98 9.11 -13.45
C SER A 561 -10.11 8.17 -13.86
N ARG A 562 -10.61 7.40 -12.89
CA ARG A 562 -11.77 6.54 -13.07
C ARG A 562 -12.90 7.00 -12.16
N ILE A 563 -14.05 7.28 -12.73
CA ILE A 563 -15.29 7.51 -11.99
C ILE A 563 -16.03 6.16 -11.94
N LEU A 564 -16.40 5.72 -10.75
CA LEU A 564 -17.17 4.50 -10.52
C LEU A 564 -18.53 4.83 -9.96
N ILE A 565 -19.57 4.46 -10.71
CA ILE A 565 -20.98 4.62 -10.34
C ILE A 565 -21.50 3.26 -9.86
N SER A 566 -22.13 3.21 -8.68
CA SER A 566 -22.67 1.98 -8.11
C SER A 566 -24.08 2.22 -7.57
N HIS A 567 -25.08 1.46 -8.05
CA HIS A 567 -26.45 1.58 -7.60
C HIS A 567 -27.18 0.23 -7.61
N ALA A 568 -28.13 0.03 -6.67
CA ALA A 568 -28.92 -1.22 -6.60
C ALA A 568 -29.83 -1.43 -7.83
N ASN A 569 -30.28 -0.33 -8.45
CA ASN A 569 -31.07 -0.38 -9.68
C ASN A 569 -30.18 -0.06 -10.89
N GLU A 570 -30.16 -0.94 -11.88
CA GLU A 570 -29.31 -0.83 -13.07
C GLU A 570 -29.65 0.38 -13.94
N GLN A 571 -30.96 0.63 -14.19
CA GLN A 571 -31.40 1.76 -15.00
C GLN A 571 -31.00 3.09 -14.36
N LYS A 572 -31.07 3.20 -13.02
CA LYS A 572 -30.58 4.39 -12.31
C LYS A 572 -29.07 4.55 -12.41
N ALA A 573 -28.29 3.44 -12.31
CA ALA A 573 -26.86 3.50 -12.50
C ALA A 573 -26.48 4.00 -13.90
N ALA A 574 -27.14 3.47 -14.95
CA ALA A 574 -26.95 3.91 -16.33
C ALA A 574 -27.30 5.40 -16.52
N ARG A 575 -28.49 5.82 -16.01
CA ARG A 575 -28.93 7.23 -16.10
C ARG A 575 -27.96 8.21 -15.41
N ILE A 576 -27.47 7.86 -14.22
CA ILE A 576 -26.46 8.66 -13.52
C ILE A 576 -25.18 8.76 -14.37
N THR A 577 -24.77 7.67 -15.01
CA THR A 577 -23.59 7.66 -15.89
C THR A 577 -23.77 8.63 -17.05
N GLU A 578 -24.93 8.62 -17.72
CA GLU A 578 -25.25 9.53 -18.82
C GLU A 578 -25.30 11.00 -18.37
N GLN A 579 -25.87 11.27 -17.20
CA GLN A 579 -25.92 12.62 -16.63
C GLN A 579 -24.53 13.17 -16.31
N ILE A 580 -23.64 12.34 -15.74
CA ILE A 580 -22.25 12.71 -15.52
C ILE A 580 -21.55 12.95 -16.86
N LEU A 581 -21.66 12.03 -17.82
CA LEU A 581 -21.05 12.17 -19.15
C LEU A 581 -21.46 13.47 -19.86
N ALA A 582 -22.73 13.85 -19.78
CA ALA A 582 -23.22 15.09 -20.36
C ALA A 582 -22.53 16.34 -19.81
N GLN A 583 -22.27 16.37 -18.49
CA GLN A 583 -21.55 17.47 -17.84
C GLN A 583 -20.04 17.42 -18.10
N LEU A 584 -19.44 16.23 -18.20
CA LEU A 584 -18.01 16.11 -18.49
C LEU A 584 -17.62 16.66 -19.86
N LYS A 585 -18.52 16.62 -20.86
CA LYS A 585 -18.28 17.15 -22.21
C LYS A 585 -17.98 18.63 -22.22
N SER A 586 -18.40 19.40 -21.21
CA SER A 586 -18.14 20.84 -21.10
C SER A 586 -16.78 21.18 -20.47
N ILE A 587 -16.03 20.20 -20.00
CA ILE A 587 -14.72 20.44 -19.39
C ILE A 587 -13.64 20.45 -20.47
N GLU A 588 -13.01 21.60 -20.66
CA GLU A 588 -11.89 21.76 -21.59
C GLU A 588 -10.67 20.91 -21.15
N ASN A 589 -9.95 20.39 -22.12
CA ASN A 589 -8.74 19.56 -21.92
C ASN A 589 -8.99 18.27 -21.10
N LEU A 590 -10.22 17.77 -21.10
CA LEU A 590 -10.61 16.48 -20.54
C LEU A 590 -10.96 15.52 -21.67
N GLU A 591 -10.30 14.38 -21.72
CA GLU A 591 -10.62 13.30 -22.64
C GLU A 591 -11.39 12.20 -21.92
N ILE A 592 -12.48 11.75 -22.52
CA ILE A 592 -13.23 10.56 -22.08
C ILE A 592 -12.71 9.39 -22.91
N ILE A 593 -11.83 8.55 -22.32
CA ILE A 593 -11.23 7.40 -22.99
C ILE A 593 -12.27 6.31 -23.26
N GLY A 594 -13.17 6.11 -22.29
CA GLY A 594 -14.22 5.09 -22.40
C GLY A 594 -15.18 5.12 -21.22
N HIS A 595 -16.33 4.52 -21.42
CA HIS A 595 -17.36 4.37 -20.40
C HIS A 595 -18.24 3.15 -20.67
N GLY A 596 -18.91 2.66 -19.64
CA GLY A 596 -19.81 1.50 -19.77
C GLY A 596 -20.00 0.76 -18.48
N LYS A 597 -20.46 -0.49 -18.59
CA LYS A 597 -20.49 -1.42 -17.46
C LYS A 597 -19.07 -1.74 -17.01
N ALA A 598 -18.82 -1.74 -15.70
CA ALA A 598 -17.52 -2.19 -15.18
C ALA A 598 -17.26 -3.65 -15.55
N SER A 599 -15.99 -4.08 -15.63
CA SER A 599 -15.58 -5.46 -15.95
C SER A 599 -16.27 -6.47 -15.03
N ILE A 600 -16.48 -6.11 -13.75
CA ILE A 600 -17.38 -6.82 -12.86
C ILE A 600 -18.60 -5.91 -12.66
N ALA A 601 -19.60 -6.13 -13.48
CA ALA A 601 -20.76 -5.25 -13.60
C ALA A 601 -21.70 -5.28 -12.38
N TYR A 602 -21.60 -6.31 -11.52
CA TYR A 602 -22.46 -6.48 -10.35
C TYR A 602 -21.65 -6.99 -9.16
N ILE A 603 -21.64 -6.24 -8.06
CA ILE A 603 -20.92 -6.60 -6.82
C ILE A 603 -21.77 -6.16 -5.61
N ALA A 604 -21.90 -7.03 -4.62
CA ALA A 604 -22.60 -6.77 -3.37
C ALA A 604 -24.00 -6.16 -3.61
N SER A 605 -24.75 -6.77 -4.50
CA SER A 605 -26.10 -6.36 -4.91
C SER A 605 -26.19 -4.95 -5.52
N LYS A 606 -25.11 -4.47 -6.14
CA LYS A 606 -25.08 -3.18 -6.84
C LYS A 606 -24.55 -3.34 -8.27
N PHE A 607 -25.23 -2.74 -9.21
CA PHE A 607 -24.78 -2.57 -10.60
C PHE A 607 -23.71 -1.49 -10.66
N ARG A 608 -22.66 -1.73 -11.45
CA ARG A 608 -21.48 -0.87 -11.54
C ARG A 608 -21.22 -0.42 -12.98
N TYR A 609 -21.04 0.89 -13.13
CA TYR A 609 -20.62 1.55 -14.36
C TYR A 609 -19.35 2.33 -14.09
N TYR A 610 -18.54 2.55 -15.14
CA TYR A 610 -17.32 3.31 -15.05
C TYR A 610 -17.26 4.39 -16.15
N ILE A 611 -16.51 5.44 -15.89
CA ILE A 611 -16.05 6.42 -16.87
C ILE A 611 -14.55 6.56 -16.66
N LEU A 612 -13.75 6.34 -17.71
CA LEU A 612 -12.31 6.49 -17.71
C LEU A 612 -11.93 7.79 -18.39
N LEU A 613 -11.13 8.59 -17.71
CA LEU A 613 -10.76 9.95 -18.08
C LEU A 613 -9.26 10.09 -18.19
N ARG A 614 -8.80 10.95 -19.10
CA ARG A 614 -7.42 11.36 -19.27
C ARG A 614 -7.32 12.88 -19.37
N ALA A 615 -6.24 13.44 -18.80
CA ALA A 615 -5.89 14.85 -18.96
C ALA A 615 -4.38 15.03 -18.75
N HIS A 616 -3.79 16.07 -19.32
CA HIS A 616 -2.39 16.41 -19.11
C HIS A 616 -2.14 17.17 -17.80
N SER A 617 -3.20 17.68 -17.16
CA SER A 617 -3.12 18.39 -15.89
C SER A 617 -4.16 17.88 -14.88
N HIS A 618 -4.02 18.26 -13.62
CA HIS A 618 -4.96 17.87 -12.56
C HIS A 618 -6.32 18.55 -12.66
N SER A 619 -6.36 19.84 -13.07
CA SER A 619 -7.56 20.67 -12.96
C SER A 619 -8.80 20.07 -13.64
N PRO A 620 -8.74 19.57 -14.89
CA PRO A 620 -9.89 18.93 -15.52
C PRO A 620 -10.38 17.68 -14.77
N LEU A 621 -9.46 16.86 -14.24
CA LEU A 621 -9.80 15.66 -13.50
C LEU A 621 -10.46 15.99 -12.14
N LEU A 622 -10.02 17.06 -11.47
CA LEU A 622 -10.62 17.51 -10.21
C LEU A 622 -12.03 18.06 -10.44
N LYS A 623 -12.24 18.84 -11.52
CA LYS A 623 -13.59 19.30 -11.92
C LYS A 623 -14.51 18.11 -12.18
N ALA A 624 -14.03 17.10 -12.91
CA ALA A 624 -14.77 15.87 -13.18
C ALA A 624 -15.09 15.11 -11.88
N GLY A 625 -14.15 15.04 -10.95
CA GLY A 625 -14.33 14.42 -9.63
C GLY A 625 -15.41 15.11 -8.79
N ASN A 626 -15.46 16.44 -8.80
CA ASN A 626 -16.49 17.21 -8.09
C ASN A 626 -17.88 16.99 -8.69
N ILE A 627 -17.99 16.91 -10.03
CA ILE A 627 -19.23 16.52 -10.69
C ILE A 627 -19.65 15.12 -10.23
N ALA A 628 -18.75 14.15 -10.30
CA ALA A 628 -19.02 12.78 -9.88
C ALA A 628 -19.48 12.68 -8.40
N LEU A 629 -18.85 13.46 -7.51
CA LEU A 629 -19.17 13.54 -6.10
C LEU A 629 -20.62 14.01 -5.88
N ALA A 630 -21.09 14.99 -6.62
CA ALA A 630 -22.48 15.49 -6.55
C ALA A 630 -23.53 14.42 -6.87
N TYR A 631 -23.16 13.41 -7.66
CA TYR A 631 -24.00 12.24 -7.98
C TYR A 631 -23.74 11.04 -7.04
N GLY A 632 -22.92 11.19 -6.00
CA GLY A 632 -22.55 10.12 -5.09
C GLY A 632 -21.65 9.05 -5.71
N ALA A 633 -21.01 9.33 -6.85
CA ALA A 633 -20.05 8.44 -7.48
C ALA A 633 -18.68 8.53 -6.78
N THR A 634 -17.86 7.50 -6.96
CA THR A 634 -16.50 7.45 -6.43
C THR A 634 -15.50 7.79 -7.51
N THR A 635 -14.63 8.76 -7.22
CA THR A 635 -13.52 9.12 -8.12
C THR A 635 -12.24 8.48 -7.62
N ASP A 636 -11.50 7.83 -8.53
CA ASP A 636 -10.19 7.25 -8.29
C ASP A 636 -9.18 7.91 -9.23
N ILE A 637 -8.38 8.83 -8.69
CA ILE A 637 -7.31 9.53 -9.41
C ILE A 637 -6.08 8.64 -9.41
N ASP A 638 -5.43 8.50 -10.56
CA ASP A 638 -4.32 7.59 -10.82
C ASP A 638 -4.67 6.16 -10.35
N PRO A 639 -5.68 5.50 -10.97
CA PRO A 639 -6.19 4.22 -10.54
C PRO A 639 -5.14 3.11 -10.70
N PHE A 640 -5.06 2.21 -9.71
CA PHE A 640 -4.19 1.02 -9.79
C PHE A 640 -4.80 -0.11 -10.63
N ASN A 641 -6.09 -0.06 -10.85
CA ASN A 641 -6.83 -1.10 -11.54
C ASN A 641 -7.87 -0.45 -12.44
N PHE A 642 -7.91 -0.86 -13.70
CA PHE A 642 -8.88 -0.37 -14.69
C PHE A 642 -10.12 -1.29 -14.79
N ASN A 643 -10.14 -2.41 -14.05
CA ASN A 643 -11.25 -3.38 -14.00
C ASN A 643 -12.36 -2.99 -13.04
#